data_767524eb60f8be4cdc98bc001a05c706
#
_entry.id   767524eb60f8be4cdc98bc001a05c706
#
_cell.length_a   1.000
_cell.length_b   1.000
_cell.length_c   1.000
_cell.angle_alpha   90.00
_cell.angle_beta   90.00
_cell.angle_gamma   90.00
#
_symmetry.space_group_name_H-M   'P 1'
#
loop_
_entity.id
_entity.type
_entity.pdbx_description
1 polymer ?
#
loop_
_entity_poly.entity_id
_entity_poly.type
_entity_poly.pdbx_seq_one_letter_code
_entity_poly.pdbx_strand_id
1 'polypeptide(L)'
;MKLSSFWVQNFRSIEDSGWINVGDLTALVGRNESGKSNLLLALASLNPPGEMQPLNPVKDFPRSRRLEDCKNNTPVVWTWWELTPEETEQITPLLGPLKRVAVGRPYGAQLWTDFQTQPPALVSKKAASALKRLKPVLEPKWLAVEGEPKTHCINAWTALETANTTAEAKAWAAAVAPAATAVRKTLGAAGIMLDDAQDELLTEVEDHAAEITGYDGKLLEARKLVLDWLPQFIYIADFPELSGHQDLQAFVEARGNNPSTKESENNFEKLAKVAGFKPNELYEKRTDHELRGQLLNRASSLVTGEIRRLWKDRQLMVRIDIDGPHVTVLISDPNAQYPVEVNLDERSRGFRWFFAFYITFSADTQGGNAEGAILLLDEPGLYLHAKSQENLLKHFREDYKNQIIYTTHSPFMVPPDAIEIVRTVNIDEKTGTKVTNVPTGDARTLFPLQAALGYQLSQTLFVGHSNLIVEGVTDFWILSSVNAHCSAAGVPALPEELTITPAGGAGKVSYMAALLASEELNVLVLLDDDRSGRETQKDIVKNKLLRETAVLFVTEGFDPKPSEADIEDLIEPAVYEKLVADTYKTELKGKKLALNAKIPRIVKRYEEAFAAIGLEFFKTRPAREFMSLVGSEPAKVLTPDSIKRFQAIFKTLSDRYSKMKGSAPFK
;
A
#
# COMPACT_ATOMS: atom_id res chain seq x y z
N MET A 1 6.23 12.57 -5.84
CA MET A 1 6.28 12.04 -4.44
C MET A 1 5.66 10.65 -4.35
N LYS A 2 6.15 9.78 -3.45
CA LYS A 2 5.60 8.46 -3.17
C LYS A 2 5.05 8.41 -1.75
N LEU A 3 3.80 7.98 -1.58
CA LEU A 3 3.18 7.81 -0.25
C LEU A 3 3.86 6.64 0.47
N SER A 4 4.44 6.88 1.65
CA SER A 4 5.10 5.83 2.46
C SER A 4 4.25 5.37 3.64
N SER A 5 3.46 6.26 4.23
CA SER A 5 2.51 5.92 5.28
C SER A 5 1.44 6.99 5.46
N PHE A 6 0.32 6.59 6.06
CA PHE A 6 -0.74 7.54 6.45
C PHE A 6 -1.32 7.17 7.82
N TRP A 7 -1.97 8.15 8.45
CA TRP A 7 -2.60 8.03 9.75
C TRP A 7 -3.93 8.76 9.73
N VAL A 8 -4.99 8.11 10.15
CA VAL A 8 -6.35 8.66 10.18
C VAL A 8 -6.81 8.84 11.62
N GLN A 9 -7.35 10.01 11.92
CA GLN A 9 -7.93 10.35 13.23
C GLN A 9 -9.27 11.03 13.07
N ASN A 10 -10.11 10.94 14.08
CA ASN A 10 -11.36 11.71 14.20
C ASN A 10 -12.27 11.62 12.96
N PHE A 11 -12.35 10.46 12.32
CA PHE A 11 -13.15 10.30 11.10
C PHE A 11 -14.10 9.09 11.20
N ARG A 12 -15.39 9.33 11.28
CA ARG A 12 -16.48 8.33 11.36
C ARG A 12 -16.27 7.29 12.47
N SER A 13 -15.93 6.04 12.11
CA SER A 13 -15.63 4.96 13.07
C SER A 13 -14.20 5.01 13.60
N ILE A 14 -13.38 5.91 13.10
CA ILE A 14 -11.94 5.96 13.38
C ILE A 14 -11.67 7.07 14.37
N GLU A 15 -11.31 6.73 15.59
CA GLU A 15 -10.78 7.70 16.55
C GLU A 15 -9.28 7.89 16.34
N ASP A 16 -8.56 6.78 16.14
CA ASP A 16 -7.11 6.76 15.91
C ASP A 16 -6.68 5.42 15.28
N SER A 17 -6.34 5.41 14.00
CA SER A 17 -5.92 4.21 13.29
C SER A 17 -4.51 3.74 13.63
N GLY A 18 -3.66 4.62 14.16
CA GLY A 18 -2.20 4.47 14.11
C GLY A 18 -1.64 4.68 12.69
N TRP A 19 -0.31 4.66 12.57
CA TRP A 19 0.37 4.77 11.28
C TRP A 19 0.21 3.50 10.43
N ILE A 20 -0.19 3.66 9.19
CA ILE A 20 -0.43 2.61 8.20
C ILE A 20 0.64 2.73 7.12
N ASN A 21 1.50 1.72 7.01
CA ASN A 21 2.56 1.69 6.00
C ASN A 21 1.99 1.35 4.62
N VAL A 22 2.43 2.08 3.60
CA VAL A 22 1.98 1.94 2.21
C VAL A 22 3.14 1.52 1.32
N GLY A 23 2.90 0.51 0.46
CA GLY A 23 3.79 0.10 -0.63
C GLY A 23 3.25 0.52 -2.00
N ASP A 24 3.74 -0.11 -3.06
CA ASP A 24 3.16 0.07 -4.39
C ASP A 24 1.75 -0.54 -4.46
N LEU A 25 1.56 -1.67 -3.81
CA LEU A 25 0.26 -2.29 -3.56
C LEU A 25 0.08 -2.48 -2.05
N THR A 26 -1.09 -2.11 -1.51
CA THR A 26 -1.41 -2.27 -0.10
C THR A 26 -2.84 -2.77 0.06
N ALA A 27 -3.01 -3.89 0.76
CA ALA A 27 -4.30 -4.50 1.05
C ALA A 27 -4.75 -4.20 2.48
N LEU A 28 -5.90 -3.57 2.65
CA LEU A 28 -6.57 -3.38 3.94
C LEU A 28 -7.59 -4.51 4.14
N VAL A 29 -7.25 -5.47 5.00
CA VAL A 29 -8.03 -6.70 5.21
C VAL A 29 -8.73 -6.65 6.56
N GLY A 30 -10.01 -6.95 6.60
CA GLY A 30 -10.77 -6.97 7.86
C GLY A 30 -12.23 -7.36 7.64
N ARG A 31 -12.95 -7.58 8.74
CA ARG A 31 -14.39 -7.89 8.69
C ARG A 31 -15.20 -6.74 8.10
N ASN A 32 -16.45 -7.05 7.69
CA ASN A 32 -17.40 -6.00 7.36
C ASN A 32 -17.57 -5.06 8.56
N GLU A 33 -17.79 -3.78 8.28
CA GLU A 33 -17.93 -2.73 9.28
C GLU A 33 -16.66 -2.42 10.11
N SER A 34 -15.51 -3.01 9.81
CA SER A 34 -14.27 -2.72 10.53
C SER A 34 -13.69 -1.32 10.29
N GLY A 35 -14.28 -0.54 9.38
CA GLY A 35 -13.84 0.82 9.07
C GLY A 35 -12.90 0.94 7.86
N LYS A 36 -12.70 -0.12 7.07
CA LYS A 36 -11.85 -0.13 5.88
C LYS A 36 -12.18 1.00 4.90
N SER A 37 -13.45 1.09 4.49
CA SER A 37 -13.94 2.15 3.58
C SER A 37 -13.74 3.55 4.17
N ASN A 38 -13.89 3.71 5.49
CA ASN A 38 -13.66 4.98 6.16
C ASN A 38 -12.18 5.41 6.12
N LEU A 39 -11.23 4.46 6.17
CA LEU A 39 -9.81 4.75 5.97
C LEU A 39 -9.53 5.29 4.56
N LEU A 40 -10.09 4.64 3.53
CA LEU A 40 -9.94 5.10 2.14
C LEU A 40 -10.60 6.46 1.91
N LEU A 41 -11.82 6.68 2.42
CA LEU A 41 -12.53 7.95 2.28
C LEU A 41 -11.81 9.11 2.99
N ALA A 42 -11.27 8.85 4.18
CA ALA A 42 -10.45 9.83 4.88
C ALA A 42 -9.22 10.21 4.04
N LEU A 43 -8.50 9.21 3.53
CA LEU A 43 -7.31 9.42 2.71
C LEU A 43 -7.65 10.11 1.38
N ALA A 44 -8.73 9.71 0.70
CA ALA A 44 -9.24 10.34 -0.52
C ALA A 44 -9.50 11.84 -0.34
N SER A 45 -9.94 12.22 0.86
CA SER A 45 -10.22 13.62 1.17
C SER A 45 -8.98 14.53 1.11
N LEU A 46 -7.75 13.99 1.18
CA LEU A 46 -6.52 14.78 1.24
C LEU A 46 -6.28 15.58 -0.05
N ASN A 47 -6.46 14.96 -1.21
CA ASN A 47 -6.36 15.61 -2.52
C ASN A 47 -7.32 14.93 -3.52
N PRO A 48 -8.63 15.18 -3.42
CA PRO A 48 -9.63 14.60 -4.30
C PRO A 48 -9.54 15.18 -5.73
N PRO A 49 -10.04 14.49 -6.76
CA PRO A 49 -10.27 15.09 -8.06
C PRO A 49 -11.25 16.27 -7.94
N GLY A 50 -10.87 17.46 -8.39
CA GLY A 50 -11.66 18.68 -8.32
C GLY A 50 -11.34 19.55 -7.10
N GLU A 51 -12.27 20.45 -6.72
CA GLU A 51 -12.06 21.36 -5.61
C GLU A 51 -12.22 20.66 -4.25
N MET A 52 -11.23 20.88 -3.38
CA MET A 52 -11.28 20.36 -2.02
C MET A 52 -12.27 21.14 -1.17
N GLN A 53 -13.29 20.46 -0.66
CA GLN A 53 -14.31 21.02 0.22
C GLN A 53 -13.99 20.73 1.70
N PRO A 54 -14.39 21.58 2.64
CA PRO A 54 -14.34 21.27 4.07
C PRO A 54 -15.12 19.98 4.37
N LEU A 55 -14.62 19.18 5.31
CA LEU A 55 -15.33 17.98 5.78
C LEU A 55 -16.56 18.39 6.59
N ASN A 56 -17.61 17.56 6.52
CA ASN A 56 -18.85 17.82 7.24
C ASN A 56 -18.81 17.19 8.65
N PRO A 57 -18.69 17.99 9.74
CA PRO A 57 -18.60 17.42 11.09
C PRO A 57 -19.78 16.52 11.47
N VAL A 58 -20.99 16.83 11.00
CA VAL A 58 -22.19 16.04 11.32
C VAL A 58 -22.14 14.64 10.72
N LYS A 59 -21.50 14.49 9.53
CA LYS A 59 -21.41 13.21 8.83
C LYS A 59 -20.12 12.47 9.15
N ASP A 60 -19.01 13.20 9.33
CA ASP A 60 -17.68 12.65 9.29
C ASP A 60 -16.98 12.60 10.65
N PHE A 61 -17.44 13.36 11.67
CA PHE A 61 -16.88 13.31 13.01
C PHE A 61 -17.36 12.06 13.78
N PRO A 62 -16.51 11.43 14.62
CA PRO A 62 -16.91 10.25 15.39
C PRO A 62 -18.13 10.50 16.27
N ARG A 63 -19.16 9.65 16.13
CA ARG A 63 -20.41 9.77 16.87
C ARG A 63 -20.28 9.48 18.37
N SER A 64 -19.17 8.88 18.79
CA SER A 64 -18.80 8.66 20.20
C SER A 64 -18.43 9.96 20.92
N ARG A 65 -18.10 11.04 20.16
CA ARG A 65 -17.63 12.32 20.69
C ARG A 65 -18.65 13.43 20.50
N ARG A 66 -18.51 14.51 21.28
CA ARG A 66 -19.37 15.68 21.15
C ARG A 66 -19.00 16.47 19.90
N LEU A 67 -20.00 16.88 19.14
CA LEU A 67 -19.80 17.63 17.90
C LEU A 67 -19.06 18.97 18.12
N GLU A 68 -19.24 19.57 19.29
CA GLU A 68 -18.58 20.82 19.72
C GLU A 68 -17.06 20.69 19.84
N ASP A 69 -16.54 19.46 19.98
CA ASP A 69 -15.09 19.18 20.03
C ASP A 69 -14.46 19.24 18.64
N CYS A 70 -15.25 19.16 17.57
CA CYS A 70 -14.79 19.27 16.20
C CYS A 70 -14.55 20.73 15.80
N LYS A 71 -13.29 21.08 15.55
CA LYS A 71 -12.89 22.42 15.09
C LYS A 71 -12.26 22.32 13.70
N ASN A 72 -12.14 23.44 13.00
CA ASN A 72 -11.51 23.50 11.69
C ASN A 72 -10.07 22.94 11.68
N ASN A 73 -9.35 23.03 12.78
CA ASN A 73 -8.01 22.47 12.93
C ASN A 73 -7.97 21.07 13.54
N THR A 74 -9.11 20.39 13.73
CA THR A 74 -9.13 19.00 14.18
C THR A 74 -8.50 18.11 13.10
N PRO A 75 -7.44 17.33 13.40
CA PRO A 75 -6.74 16.51 12.41
C PRO A 75 -7.61 15.34 11.95
N VAL A 76 -7.55 15.03 10.66
CA VAL A 76 -8.24 13.89 10.04
C VAL A 76 -7.25 12.93 9.42
N VAL A 77 -6.34 13.43 8.59
CA VAL A 77 -5.34 12.60 7.91
C VAL A 77 -3.98 13.23 8.04
N TRP A 78 -2.97 12.43 8.34
CA TRP A 78 -1.56 12.71 8.19
C TRP A 78 -0.93 11.70 7.25
N THR A 79 -0.02 12.16 6.38
CA THR A 79 0.67 11.34 5.39
C THR A 79 2.16 11.65 5.38
N TRP A 80 2.99 10.62 5.20
CA TRP A 80 4.41 10.76 4.92
C TRP A 80 4.70 10.44 3.46
N TRP A 81 5.46 11.30 2.83
CA TRP A 81 5.82 11.22 1.43
C TRP A 81 7.33 11.15 1.27
N GLU A 82 7.79 10.22 0.47
CA GLU A 82 9.18 10.16 -0.01
C GLU A 82 9.30 11.02 -1.26
N LEU A 83 10.30 11.89 -1.29
CA LEU A 83 10.58 12.77 -2.41
C LEU A 83 11.40 12.03 -3.48
N THR A 84 11.13 12.32 -4.75
CA THR A 84 11.98 11.87 -5.86
C THR A 84 13.31 12.65 -5.85
N PRO A 85 14.34 12.19 -6.55
CA PRO A 85 15.58 12.95 -6.69
C PRO A 85 15.37 14.37 -7.23
N GLU A 86 14.50 14.52 -8.23
CA GLU A 86 14.18 15.81 -8.85
C GLU A 86 13.46 16.76 -7.88
N GLU A 87 12.52 16.26 -7.10
CA GLU A 87 11.82 17.02 -6.06
C GLU A 87 12.77 17.42 -4.91
N THR A 88 13.69 16.52 -4.54
CA THR A 88 14.72 16.78 -3.54
C THR A 88 15.66 17.89 -4.03
N GLU A 89 16.06 17.88 -5.31
CA GLU A 89 16.90 18.93 -5.89
C GLU A 89 16.21 20.29 -5.87
N GLN A 90 14.89 20.36 -6.14
CA GLN A 90 14.13 21.60 -6.13
C GLN A 90 13.91 22.16 -4.70
N ILE A 91 13.77 21.32 -3.68
CA ILE A 91 13.52 21.76 -2.30
C ILE A 91 14.81 22.08 -1.54
N THR A 92 15.94 21.51 -1.94
CA THR A 92 17.24 21.66 -1.28
C THR A 92 17.69 23.14 -1.11
N PRO A 93 17.52 24.03 -2.10
CA PRO A 93 17.89 25.44 -1.95
C PRO A 93 17.07 26.18 -0.90
N LEU A 94 15.87 25.70 -0.59
CA LEU A 94 14.93 26.33 0.35
C LEU A 94 15.16 25.86 1.78
N LEU A 95 15.19 24.54 2.00
CA LEU A 95 15.17 23.93 3.33
C LEU A 95 16.32 22.95 3.61
N GLY A 96 17.26 22.82 2.67
CA GLY A 96 18.29 21.80 2.71
C GLY A 96 17.79 20.44 2.17
N PRO A 97 18.66 19.41 2.13
CA PRO A 97 18.31 18.11 1.55
C PRO A 97 17.29 17.37 2.43
N LEU A 98 16.08 17.23 1.91
CA LEU A 98 14.99 16.50 2.55
C LEU A 98 14.72 15.20 1.78
N LYS A 99 14.55 14.08 2.49
CA LYS A 99 14.16 12.81 1.89
C LYS A 99 12.65 12.58 1.94
N ARG A 100 11.96 13.19 2.90
CA ARG A 100 10.54 13.02 3.13
C ARG A 100 9.89 14.28 3.67
N VAL A 101 8.58 14.39 3.45
CA VAL A 101 7.74 15.47 3.94
C VAL A 101 6.41 14.92 4.43
N ALA A 102 5.84 15.52 5.47
CA ALA A 102 4.49 15.19 5.90
C ALA A 102 3.47 16.20 5.36
N VAL A 103 2.30 15.68 4.96
CA VAL A 103 1.14 16.49 4.58
C VAL A 103 -0.05 16.03 5.40
N GLY A 104 -0.77 16.97 6.01
CA GLY A 104 -1.93 16.68 6.85
C GLY A 104 -3.18 17.42 6.39
N ARG A 105 -4.34 16.81 6.61
CA ARG A 105 -5.65 17.39 6.39
C ARG A 105 -6.43 17.51 7.70
N PRO A 106 -6.84 18.72 8.09
CA PRO A 106 -7.84 18.93 9.15
C PRO A 106 -9.26 18.93 8.58
N TYR A 107 -10.26 19.15 9.43
CA TYR A 107 -11.65 19.35 9.01
C TYR A 107 -11.82 20.56 8.08
N GLY A 108 -11.04 21.62 8.29
CA GLY A 108 -10.98 22.77 7.37
C GLY A 108 -10.34 22.41 6.02
N ALA A 109 -10.46 23.33 5.06
CA ALA A 109 -9.92 23.12 3.71
C ALA A 109 -8.40 23.35 3.60
N GLN A 110 -7.75 23.90 4.62
CA GLN A 110 -6.35 24.25 4.57
C GLN A 110 -5.46 23.08 4.99
N LEU A 111 -4.73 22.51 4.05
CA LEU A 111 -3.76 21.44 4.33
C LEU A 111 -2.61 21.94 5.20
N TRP A 112 -1.99 21.05 5.94
CA TRP A 112 -0.77 21.26 6.70
C TRP A 112 0.41 20.59 6.03
N THR A 113 1.60 21.17 6.23
CA THR A 113 2.87 20.54 5.80
C THR A 113 3.84 20.56 6.97
N ASP A 114 4.59 19.48 7.14
CA ASP A 114 5.68 19.39 8.11
C ASP A 114 6.93 18.83 7.43
N PHE A 115 7.97 19.64 7.40
CA PHE A 115 9.24 19.30 6.79
C PHE A 115 10.23 18.67 7.79
N GLN A 116 9.87 18.62 9.07
CA GLN A 116 10.76 18.22 10.18
C GLN A 116 12.08 19.01 10.19
N THR A 117 12.07 20.21 9.64
CA THR A 117 13.20 21.15 9.71
C THR A 117 13.03 22.05 10.93
N GLN A 118 14.15 22.39 11.54
CA GLN A 118 14.16 23.40 12.59
C GLN A 118 14.51 24.76 11.98
N PRO A 119 13.92 25.86 12.46
CA PRO A 119 14.34 27.18 12.06
C PRO A 119 15.83 27.35 12.37
N PRO A 120 16.55 28.19 11.60
CA PRO A 120 17.95 28.47 11.88
C PRO A 120 18.15 28.85 13.36
N ALA A 121 19.04 28.13 14.02
CA ALA A 121 19.31 28.35 15.42
C ALA A 121 20.02 29.70 15.59
N LEU A 122 19.61 30.49 16.58
CA LEU A 122 20.35 31.68 16.96
C LEU A 122 21.75 31.29 17.43
N VAL A 123 22.75 31.49 16.59
CA VAL A 123 24.16 31.27 16.94
C VAL A 123 24.76 32.58 17.51
N SER A 124 24.17 33.02 18.62
CA SER A 124 24.61 34.25 19.31
C SER A 124 26.11 34.27 19.61
N LYS A 125 26.72 33.11 19.86
CA LYS A 125 28.16 32.99 20.08
C LYS A 125 29.00 33.30 18.82
N LYS A 126 28.55 32.97 17.61
CA LYS A 126 29.25 33.36 16.38
C LYS A 126 29.16 34.86 16.14
N ALA A 127 27.95 35.43 16.16
CA ALA A 127 27.74 36.82 15.99
C ALA A 127 28.48 37.65 17.08
N ALA A 128 28.37 37.23 18.34
CA ALA A 128 29.11 37.87 19.44
C ALA A 128 30.62 37.74 19.27
N SER A 129 31.13 36.60 18.76
CA SER A 129 32.55 36.43 18.46
C SER A 129 33.01 37.33 17.32
N ALA A 130 32.23 37.45 16.24
CA ALA A 130 32.51 38.33 15.11
C ALA A 130 32.58 39.82 15.59
N LEU A 131 31.57 40.28 16.35
CA LEU A 131 31.55 41.62 16.89
C LEU A 131 32.68 41.88 17.90
N LYS A 132 33.02 40.89 18.75
CA LYS A 132 34.14 40.98 19.68
C LYS A 132 35.49 41.07 18.98
N ARG A 133 35.65 40.51 17.80
CA ARG A 133 36.85 40.62 16.97
C ARG A 133 36.92 41.93 16.21
N LEU A 134 35.77 42.43 15.74
CA LEU A 134 35.66 43.69 15.00
C LEU A 134 35.88 44.90 15.88
N LYS A 135 35.32 44.96 17.12
CA LYS A 135 35.35 46.10 17.98
C LYS A 135 36.77 46.68 18.22
N PRO A 136 37.76 45.88 18.66
CA PRO A 136 39.10 46.38 18.96
C PRO A 136 39.83 46.96 17.74
N VAL A 137 39.44 46.55 16.54
CA VAL A 137 40.04 47.01 15.29
C VAL A 137 39.36 48.27 14.75
N LEU A 138 38.03 48.38 14.92
CA LEU A 138 37.27 49.50 14.43
C LEU A 138 37.20 50.67 15.41
N GLU A 139 37.21 50.40 16.72
CA GLU A 139 37.12 51.39 17.78
C GLU A 139 38.21 52.49 17.70
N PRO A 140 39.49 52.18 17.54
CA PRO A 140 40.52 53.19 17.35
C PRO A 140 40.29 54.04 16.10
N LYS A 141 39.75 53.44 15.00
CA LYS A 141 39.48 54.16 13.75
C LYS A 141 38.40 55.21 13.90
N TRP A 142 37.25 54.92 14.53
CA TRP A 142 36.19 55.92 14.74
C TRP A 142 36.48 56.88 15.89
N LEU A 143 37.31 56.48 16.88
CA LEU A 143 37.73 57.39 17.94
C LEU A 143 38.69 58.49 17.42
N ALA A 144 39.41 58.23 16.33
CA ALA A 144 40.28 59.14 15.67
C ALA A 144 39.55 60.21 14.79
N VAL A 145 38.26 60.02 14.53
CA VAL A 145 37.41 60.94 13.76
C VAL A 145 36.89 62.00 14.72
N GLU A 146 36.87 63.27 14.28
CA GLU A 146 36.33 64.38 15.08
C GLU A 146 34.88 64.72 14.69
N GLY A 147 34.09 65.22 15.65
CA GLY A 147 32.75 65.80 15.45
C GLY A 147 31.62 64.74 15.40
N GLU A 148 30.51 65.06 14.71
CA GLU A 148 29.30 64.29 14.63
C GLU A 148 29.50 62.87 14.05
N PRO A 149 30.36 62.65 13.03
CA PRO A 149 30.57 61.29 12.49
C PRO A 149 31.05 60.26 13.53
N LYS A 150 31.89 60.67 14.47
CA LYS A 150 32.35 59.87 15.61
C LYS A 150 31.16 59.39 16.46
N THR A 151 30.29 60.35 16.81
CA THR A 151 29.10 60.02 17.62
C THR A 151 28.16 59.09 16.91
N HIS A 152 27.98 59.24 15.60
CA HIS A 152 27.16 58.34 14.79
C HIS A 152 27.73 56.90 14.75
N CYS A 153 29.04 56.73 14.59
CA CYS A 153 29.69 55.41 14.62
C CYS A 153 29.51 54.73 15.99
N ILE A 154 29.73 55.45 17.08
CA ILE A 154 29.56 54.94 18.45
C ILE A 154 28.12 54.51 18.70
N ASN A 155 27.15 55.36 18.32
CA ASN A 155 25.73 55.04 18.50
C ASN A 155 25.29 53.83 17.66
N ALA A 156 25.72 53.77 16.39
CA ALA A 156 25.41 52.62 15.52
C ALA A 156 26.01 51.33 16.07
N TRP A 157 27.26 51.36 16.53
CA TRP A 157 27.90 50.19 17.14
C TRP A 157 27.20 49.76 18.44
N THR A 158 26.87 50.69 19.32
CA THR A 158 26.15 50.41 20.56
C THR A 158 24.75 49.81 20.29
N ALA A 159 24.07 50.29 19.25
CA ALA A 159 22.80 49.73 18.82
C ALA A 159 22.96 48.29 18.34
N LEU A 160 24.02 48.00 17.59
CA LEU A 160 24.32 46.60 17.13
C LEU A 160 24.68 45.67 18.29
N GLU A 161 25.50 46.12 19.23
CA GLU A 161 25.79 45.37 20.48
C GLU A 161 24.52 45.08 21.28
N THR A 162 23.65 46.07 21.43
CA THR A 162 22.36 45.92 22.13
C THR A 162 21.44 44.91 21.39
N ALA A 163 21.31 45.08 20.09
CA ALA A 163 20.51 44.17 19.27
C ALA A 163 21.01 42.70 19.39
N ASN A 164 22.33 42.51 19.46
CA ASN A 164 22.94 41.19 19.60
C ASN A 164 22.68 40.50 20.96
N THR A 165 22.15 41.19 21.95
CA THR A 165 21.75 40.58 23.25
C THR A 165 20.36 39.94 23.22
N THR A 166 19.57 40.12 22.17
CA THR A 166 18.23 39.58 22.03
C THR A 166 18.27 38.07 21.98
N ALA A 167 17.49 37.39 22.82
CA ALA A 167 17.53 35.93 22.97
C ALA A 167 16.66 35.18 21.95
N GLU A 168 15.59 35.78 21.44
CA GLU A 168 14.67 35.18 20.49
C GLU A 168 15.16 35.41 19.07
N ALA A 169 15.29 34.33 18.25
CA ALA A 169 15.96 34.38 16.96
C ALA A 169 15.36 35.38 15.96
N LYS A 170 14.04 35.45 15.82
CA LYS A 170 13.38 36.37 14.88
C LYS A 170 13.51 37.82 15.33
N ALA A 171 13.32 38.07 16.62
CA ALA A 171 13.50 39.39 17.19
C ALA A 171 14.98 39.86 17.10
N TRP A 172 15.92 38.92 17.28
CA TRP A 172 17.36 39.17 17.09
C TRP A 172 17.64 39.54 15.62
N ALA A 173 17.17 38.77 14.66
CA ALA A 173 17.41 39.02 13.24
C ALA A 173 16.80 40.37 12.80
N ALA A 174 15.58 40.65 13.23
CA ALA A 174 14.90 41.93 12.94
C ALA A 174 15.61 43.15 13.52
N ALA A 175 16.30 42.99 14.65
CA ALA A 175 17.04 44.06 15.30
C ALA A 175 18.47 44.20 14.74
N VAL A 176 19.17 43.08 14.51
CA VAL A 176 20.59 43.06 14.13
C VAL A 176 20.80 43.47 12.67
N ALA A 177 19.96 43.02 11.73
CA ALA A 177 20.11 43.36 10.32
C ALA A 177 20.16 44.85 10.03
N PRO A 178 19.20 45.70 10.48
CA PRO A 178 19.26 47.14 10.28
C PRO A 178 20.40 47.80 11.07
N ALA A 179 20.75 47.26 12.24
CA ALA A 179 21.84 47.79 13.06
C ALA A 179 23.22 47.56 12.40
N ALA A 180 23.48 46.36 11.83
CA ALA A 180 24.69 46.05 11.10
C ALA A 180 24.82 46.93 9.84
N THR A 181 23.74 47.08 9.07
CA THR A 181 23.67 47.97 7.92
C THR A 181 23.95 49.45 8.33
N ALA A 182 23.42 49.91 9.48
CA ALA A 182 23.68 51.23 10.00
C ALA A 182 25.16 51.43 10.38
N VAL A 183 25.81 50.45 10.99
CA VAL A 183 27.25 50.45 11.27
C VAL A 183 28.04 50.61 9.99
N ARG A 184 27.77 49.81 8.97
CA ARG A 184 28.44 49.89 7.67
C ARG A 184 28.30 51.28 7.03
N LYS A 185 27.09 51.82 7.05
CA LYS A 185 26.76 53.14 6.51
C LYS A 185 27.49 54.28 7.27
N THR A 186 27.51 54.22 8.59
CA THR A 186 28.15 55.28 9.41
C THR A 186 29.67 55.23 9.31
N LEU A 187 30.28 54.04 9.24
CA LEU A 187 31.72 53.92 8.99
C LEU A 187 32.10 54.47 7.62
N GLY A 188 31.35 54.18 6.58
CA GLY A 188 31.57 54.74 5.25
C GLY A 188 31.43 56.25 5.20
N ALA A 189 30.43 56.83 5.88
CA ALA A 189 30.24 58.29 5.99
C ALA A 189 31.37 58.95 6.78
N ALA A 190 31.99 58.24 7.71
CA ALA A 190 33.16 58.71 8.47
C ALA A 190 34.49 58.51 7.73
N GLY A 191 34.47 58.01 6.48
CA GLY A 191 35.66 57.72 5.69
C GLY A 191 36.47 56.51 6.16
N ILE A 192 35.89 55.67 7.01
CA ILE A 192 36.54 54.46 7.54
C ILE A 192 36.27 53.30 6.58
N MET A 193 37.29 52.86 5.88
CA MET A 193 37.20 51.70 5.00
C MET A 193 37.41 50.44 5.81
N LEU A 194 36.57 49.44 5.56
CA LEU A 194 36.72 48.06 6.05
C LEU A 194 37.71 47.34 5.10
N ASP A 195 38.61 46.55 5.65
CA ASP A 195 39.33 45.58 4.86
C ASP A 195 38.48 44.32 4.66
N ASP A 196 38.92 43.44 3.74
CA ASP A 196 38.16 42.22 3.35
C ASP A 196 37.80 41.35 4.56
N ALA A 197 38.68 41.19 5.53
CA ALA A 197 38.46 40.35 6.72
C ALA A 197 37.44 40.99 7.69
N GLN A 198 37.45 42.34 7.79
CA GLN A 198 36.48 43.10 8.62
C GLN A 198 35.10 43.11 7.98
N ASP A 199 35.07 43.24 6.65
CA ASP A 199 33.82 43.20 5.89
C ASP A 199 33.18 41.81 5.93
N GLU A 200 33.97 40.74 5.82
CA GLU A 200 33.52 39.37 5.95
C GLU A 200 32.86 39.07 7.30
N LEU A 201 33.46 39.52 8.41
CA LEU A 201 32.90 39.35 9.75
C LEU A 201 31.56 40.08 9.94
N LEU A 202 31.36 41.24 9.35
CA LEU A 202 30.10 41.96 9.42
C LEU A 202 29.07 41.33 8.51
N THR A 203 29.49 40.84 7.33
CA THR A 203 28.66 40.13 6.39
C THR A 203 28.17 38.78 6.96
N GLU A 204 29.01 38.04 7.70
CA GLU A 204 28.55 36.81 8.41
C GLU A 204 27.38 37.09 9.36
N VAL A 205 27.37 38.23 10.03
CA VAL A 205 26.27 38.61 10.95
C VAL A 205 25.01 39.01 10.17
N GLU A 206 25.19 39.76 9.08
CA GLU A 206 24.09 40.18 8.19
C GLU A 206 23.45 38.97 7.51
N ASP A 207 24.26 38.07 6.97
CA ASP A 207 23.80 36.86 6.30
C ASP A 207 23.01 35.91 7.23
N HIS A 208 23.50 35.74 8.46
CA HIS A 208 22.79 34.94 9.46
C HIS A 208 21.44 35.57 9.85
N ALA A 209 21.37 36.89 9.98
CA ALA A 209 20.12 37.60 10.22
C ALA A 209 19.16 37.48 9.02
N ALA A 210 19.69 37.58 7.80
CA ALA A 210 18.92 37.38 6.57
C ALA A 210 18.40 35.96 6.43
N GLU A 211 19.19 34.94 6.79
CA GLU A 211 18.79 33.54 6.81
C GLU A 211 17.58 33.30 7.74
N ILE A 212 17.65 33.82 8.97
CA ILE A 212 16.54 33.72 9.95
C ILE A 212 15.30 34.46 9.45
N THR A 213 15.45 35.66 8.92
CA THR A 213 14.34 36.48 8.44
C THR A 213 13.68 35.85 7.20
N GLY A 214 14.47 35.26 6.31
CA GLY A 214 14.00 34.65 5.07
C GLY A 214 13.39 33.27 5.26
N TYR A 215 13.56 32.63 6.41
CA TYR A 215 13.17 31.22 6.62
C TYR A 215 11.67 30.99 6.44
N ASP A 216 10.81 31.87 6.95
CA ASP A 216 9.35 31.74 6.77
C ASP A 216 8.93 31.82 5.30
N GLY A 217 9.60 32.72 4.52
CA GLY A 217 9.38 32.80 3.07
C GLY A 217 9.76 31.51 2.34
N LYS A 218 10.93 30.95 2.67
CA LYS A 218 11.38 29.68 2.12
C LYS A 218 10.44 28.52 2.49
N LEU A 219 9.90 28.50 3.72
CA LEU A 219 8.89 27.53 4.14
C LEU A 219 7.60 27.63 3.33
N LEU A 220 7.12 28.85 3.05
CA LEU A 220 5.93 29.07 2.24
C LEU A 220 6.13 28.60 0.79
N GLU A 221 7.29 28.89 0.23
CA GLU A 221 7.64 28.44 -1.13
C GLU A 221 7.76 26.92 -1.20
N ALA A 222 8.47 26.30 -0.26
CA ALA A 222 8.57 24.85 -0.15
C ALA A 222 7.20 24.18 0.03
N ARG A 223 6.33 24.79 0.84
CA ARG A 223 4.95 24.32 1.01
C ARG A 223 4.18 24.34 -0.31
N LYS A 224 4.29 25.42 -1.08
CA LYS A 224 3.63 25.54 -2.38
C LYS A 224 4.09 24.42 -3.32
N LEU A 225 5.40 24.21 -3.44
CA LEU A 225 5.97 23.13 -4.26
C LEU A 225 5.42 21.76 -3.85
N VAL A 226 5.43 21.43 -2.55
CA VAL A 226 4.94 20.14 -2.05
C VAL A 226 3.45 19.95 -2.35
N LEU A 227 2.64 20.99 -2.21
CA LEU A 227 1.21 20.88 -2.51
C LEU A 227 0.93 20.77 -4.01
N ASP A 228 1.76 21.38 -4.86
CA ASP A 228 1.68 21.26 -6.32
C ASP A 228 2.10 19.82 -6.78
N TRP A 229 3.01 19.17 -6.07
CA TRP A 229 3.44 17.79 -6.35
C TRP A 229 2.51 16.72 -5.77
N LEU A 230 1.55 17.09 -4.92
CA LEU A 230 0.71 16.13 -4.21
C LEU A 230 -0.14 15.32 -5.19
N PRO A 231 0.02 13.99 -5.27
CA PRO A 231 -0.79 13.13 -6.12
C PRO A 231 -2.27 13.22 -5.78
N GLN A 232 -3.12 13.13 -6.80
CA GLN A 232 -4.56 13.01 -6.58
C GLN A 232 -4.92 11.60 -6.10
N PHE A 233 -5.95 11.51 -5.27
CA PHE A 233 -6.51 10.25 -4.80
C PHE A 233 -7.79 9.93 -5.57
N ILE A 234 -7.76 8.86 -6.35
CA ILE A 234 -8.93 8.39 -7.11
C ILE A 234 -9.60 7.29 -6.31
N TYR A 235 -10.73 7.62 -5.69
CA TYR A 235 -11.55 6.66 -4.96
C TYR A 235 -12.56 5.99 -5.89
N ILE A 236 -12.59 4.66 -5.87
CA ILE A 236 -13.55 3.83 -6.61
C ILE A 236 -14.29 2.98 -5.59
N ALA A 237 -15.61 3.19 -5.51
CA ALA A 237 -16.51 2.45 -4.63
C ALA A 237 -16.61 0.96 -5.02
N ASP A 238 -17.19 0.17 -4.14
CA ASP A 238 -17.39 -1.27 -4.30
C ASP A 238 -18.18 -1.64 -5.57
N PHE A 239 -19.07 -0.77 -6.02
CA PHE A 239 -19.82 -0.95 -7.26
C PHE A 239 -20.01 0.38 -8.00
N PRO A 240 -19.10 0.73 -8.94
CA PRO A 240 -19.29 1.92 -9.76
C PRO A 240 -20.52 1.74 -10.66
N GLU A 241 -21.52 2.59 -10.48
CA GLU A 241 -22.75 2.55 -11.29
C GLU A 241 -22.48 3.05 -12.70
N LEU A 242 -22.62 2.17 -13.68
CA LEU A 242 -22.64 2.53 -15.09
C LEU A 242 -23.82 1.83 -15.77
N SER A 243 -24.77 2.62 -16.28
CA SER A 243 -25.93 2.10 -17.00
C SER A 243 -25.59 1.80 -18.45
N GLY A 244 -26.09 0.69 -18.95
CA GLY A 244 -26.06 0.32 -20.36
C GLY A 244 -27.09 1.08 -21.21
N HIS A 245 -27.93 1.91 -20.58
CA HIS A 245 -28.93 2.73 -21.27
C HIS A 245 -28.92 4.15 -20.70
N GLN A 246 -28.70 5.15 -21.54
CA GLN A 246 -28.63 6.55 -21.14
C GLN A 246 -29.51 7.43 -22.03
N ASP A 247 -30.42 8.20 -21.42
CA ASP A 247 -31.13 9.27 -22.13
C ASP A 247 -30.19 10.48 -22.28
N LEU A 248 -29.76 10.70 -23.54
CA LEU A 248 -28.80 11.73 -23.87
C LEU A 248 -29.43 13.14 -23.80
N GLN A 249 -30.74 13.24 -24.06
CA GLN A 249 -31.45 14.53 -23.97
C GLN A 249 -31.52 14.95 -22.48
N ALA A 250 -32.04 14.09 -21.63
CA ALA A 250 -32.10 14.34 -20.17
C ALA A 250 -30.70 14.62 -19.59
N PHE A 251 -29.67 13.89 -20.04
CA PHE A 251 -28.29 14.10 -19.63
C PHE A 251 -27.77 15.49 -19.99
N VAL A 252 -27.97 15.94 -21.23
CA VAL A 252 -27.50 17.25 -21.74
C VAL A 252 -28.28 18.40 -21.06
N GLU A 253 -29.59 18.26 -20.88
CA GLU A 253 -30.43 19.26 -20.23
C GLU A 253 -30.09 19.41 -18.75
N ALA A 254 -29.84 18.31 -18.01
CA ALA A 254 -29.46 18.35 -16.62
C ALA A 254 -28.12 19.08 -16.40
N ARG A 255 -27.18 18.94 -17.31
CA ARG A 255 -25.86 19.57 -17.24
C ARG A 255 -25.81 21.06 -17.58
N GLY A 256 -26.80 21.56 -18.30
CA GLY A 256 -26.90 23.00 -18.60
C GLY A 256 -27.00 23.88 -17.34
N ASN A 257 -27.32 23.29 -16.18
CA ASN A 257 -27.62 24.03 -14.94
C ASN A 257 -26.70 23.70 -13.73
N ASN A 258 -26.03 22.56 -13.67
CA ASN A 258 -25.03 22.21 -12.62
C ASN A 258 -24.36 20.85 -12.90
N PRO A 259 -23.14 20.57 -12.38
CA PRO A 259 -22.57 19.22 -12.45
C PRO A 259 -23.46 18.24 -11.71
N SER A 260 -23.77 17.11 -12.36
CA SER A 260 -24.65 16.09 -11.79
C SER A 260 -24.09 15.50 -10.51
N THR A 261 -24.96 15.32 -9.52
CA THR A 261 -24.65 14.60 -8.28
C THR A 261 -24.83 13.09 -8.40
N LYS A 262 -25.33 12.59 -9.54
CA LYS A 262 -25.55 11.16 -9.77
C LYS A 262 -24.31 10.48 -10.30
N GLU A 263 -23.88 9.44 -9.63
CA GLU A 263 -22.66 8.66 -9.98
C GLU A 263 -22.78 8.03 -11.39
N SER A 264 -23.94 7.50 -11.75
CA SER A 264 -24.20 6.89 -13.07
C SER A 264 -24.00 7.88 -14.21
N GLU A 265 -24.39 9.14 -14.05
CA GLU A 265 -24.20 10.19 -15.05
C GLU A 265 -22.73 10.59 -15.19
N ASN A 266 -22.00 10.64 -14.06
CA ASN A 266 -20.56 10.90 -14.08
C ASN A 266 -19.79 9.75 -14.73
N ASN A 267 -20.19 8.50 -14.48
CA ASN A 267 -19.57 7.33 -15.11
C ASN A 267 -19.91 7.21 -16.59
N PHE A 268 -21.09 7.67 -17.05
CA PHE A 268 -21.39 7.79 -18.47
C PHE A 268 -20.49 8.81 -19.16
N GLU A 269 -20.17 9.93 -18.51
CA GLU A 269 -19.19 10.88 -19.06
C GLU A 269 -17.80 10.28 -19.20
N LYS A 270 -17.39 9.48 -18.22
CA LYS A 270 -16.13 8.73 -18.29
C LYS A 270 -16.15 7.74 -19.45
N LEU A 271 -17.27 7.04 -19.66
CA LEU A 271 -17.44 6.18 -20.84
C LEU A 271 -17.31 7.00 -22.14
N ALA A 272 -17.98 8.15 -22.23
CA ALA A 272 -17.91 9.02 -23.40
C ALA A 272 -16.46 9.49 -23.68
N LYS A 273 -15.71 9.81 -22.63
CA LYS A 273 -14.29 10.18 -22.72
C LYS A 273 -13.45 9.03 -23.28
N VAL A 274 -13.59 7.80 -22.75
CA VAL A 274 -12.89 6.61 -23.26
C VAL A 274 -13.29 6.28 -24.68
N ALA A 275 -14.57 6.42 -24.99
CA ALA A 275 -15.13 6.21 -26.32
C ALA A 275 -14.77 7.33 -27.33
N GLY A 276 -14.19 8.42 -26.86
CA GLY A 276 -13.71 9.52 -27.70
C GLY A 276 -14.83 10.37 -28.33
N PHE A 277 -15.98 10.49 -27.65
CA PHE A 277 -17.05 11.39 -28.08
C PHE A 277 -17.48 12.33 -26.95
N LYS A 278 -18.07 13.47 -27.30
CA LYS A 278 -18.72 14.40 -26.36
C LYS A 278 -20.22 14.20 -26.41
N PRO A 279 -20.91 13.99 -25.26
CA PRO A 279 -22.36 13.78 -25.22
C PRO A 279 -23.16 14.88 -25.93
N ASN A 280 -22.80 16.14 -25.74
CA ASN A 280 -23.47 17.28 -26.41
C ASN A 280 -23.34 17.22 -27.94
N GLU A 281 -22.13 16.96 -28.47
CA GLU A 281 -21.90 16.84 -29.91
C GLU A 281 -22.67 15.67 -30.51
N LEU A 282 -22.71 14.54 -29.80
CA LEU A 282 -23.46 13.36 -30.20
C LEU A 282 -24.97 13.65 -30.25
N TYR A 283 -25.48 14.40 -29.26
CA TYR A 283 -26.89 14.81 -29.22
C TYR A 283 -27.26 15.78 -30.37
N GLU A 284 -26.45 16.80 -30.64
CA GLU A 284 -26.65 17.75 -31.71
C GLU A 284 -26.65 17.06 -33.08
N LYS A 285 -25.75 16.10 -33.28
CA LYS A 285 -25.58 15.38 -34.56
C LYS A 285 -26.43 14.11 -34.68
N ARG A 286 -27.37 13.85 -33.73
CA ARG A 286 -28.17 12.62 -33.73
C ARG A 286 -29.01 12.37 -34.94
N THR A 287 -29.35 13.41 -35.72
CA THR A 287 -30.13 13.33 -36.95
C THR A 287 -29.27 13.15 -38.21
N ASP A 288 -27.95 13.37 -38.11
CA ASP A 288 -27.01 13.12 -39.21
C ASP A 288 -26.57 11.64 -39.16
N HIS A 289 -27.19 10.83 -40.02
CA HIS A 289 -27.00 9.37 -40.01
C HIS A 289 -25.56 8.94 -40.33
N GLU A 290 -24.90 9.64 -41.27
CA GLU A 290 -23.56 9.27 -41.71
C GLU A 290 -22.50 9.61 -40.63
N LEU A 291 -22.51 10.83 -40.13
CA LEU A 291 -21.58 11.30 -39.12
C LEU A 291 -21.78 10.55 -37.79
N ARG A 292 -23.04 10.33 -37.40
CA ARG A 292 -23.41 9.52 -36.24
C ARG A 292 -22.82 8.10 -36.33
N GLY A 293 -23.02 7.46 -37.51
CA GLY A 293 -22.50 6.12 -37.75
C GLY A 293 -20.99 6.04 -37.61
N GLN A 294 -20.25 7.02 -38.12
CA GLN A 294 -18.80 7.10 -37.98
C GLN A 294 -18.36 7.30 -36.54
N LEU A 295 -19.00 8.21 -35.78
CA LEU A 295 -18.70 8.46 -34.36
C LEU A 295 -18.93 7.22 -33.51
N LEU A 296 -20.07 6.53 -33.69
CA LEU A 296 -20.42 5.34 -32.91
C LEU A 296 -19.54 4.13 -33.23
N ASN A 297 -19.17 3.94 -34.49
CA ASN A 297 -18.23 2.87 -34.89
C ASN A 297 -16.86 3.11 -34.29
N ARG A 298 -16.36 4.35 -34.32
CA ARG A 298 -15.09 4.71 -33.68
C ARG A 298 -15.17 4.50 -32.16
N ALA A 299 -16.22 4.97 -31.51
CA ALA A 299 -16.47 4.83 -30.08
C ALA A 299 -16.49 3.36 -29.68
N SER A 300 -17.24 2.53 -30.39
CA SER A 300 -17.32 1.07 -30.16
C SER A 300 -15.97 0.39 -30.33
N SER A 301 -15.19 0.78 -31.32
CA SER A 301 -13.83 0.24 -31.54
C SER A 301 -12.86 0.60 -30.42
N LEU A 302 -12.87 1.87 -29.95
CA LEU A 302 -12.02 2.32 -28.85
C LEU A 302 -12.34 1.58 -27.56
N VAL A 303 -13.61 1.52 -27.16
CA VAL A 303 -14.04 0.82 -25.94
C VAL A 303 -13.75 -0.69 -26.03
N THR A 304 -14.00 -1.31 -27.19
CA THR A 304 -13.66 -2.72 -27.44
C THR A 304 -12.16 -2.97 -27.24
N GLY A 305 -11.32 -2.09 -27.80
CA GLY A 305 -9.87 -2.19 -27.68
C GLY A 305 -9.42 -2.14 -26.23
N GLU A 306 -9.94 -1.18 -25.44
CA GLU A 306 -9.62 -1.06 -24.02
C GLU A 306 -10.09 -2.27 -23.21
N ILE A 307 -11.31 -2.74 -23.41
CA ILE A 307 -11.80 -3.91 -22.67
C ILE A 307 -10.98 -5.17 -23.01
N ARG A 308 -10.63 -5.38 -24.29
CA ARG A 308 -9.80 -6.54 -24.70
C ARG A 308 -8.37 -6.48 -24.16
N ARG A 309 -7.82 -5.29 -24.04
CA ARG A 309 -6.49 -5.09 -23.44
C ARG A 309 -6.47 -5.56 -22.00
N LEU A 310 -7.53 -5.33 -21.26
CA LEU A 310 -7.64 -5.54 -19.83
C LEU A 310 -8.31 -6.87 -19.47
N TRP A 311 -9.21 -7.40 -20.32
CA TRP A 311 -9.86 -8.70 -20.14
C TRP A 311 -9.36 -9.72 -21.17
N LYS A 312 -8.27 -10.40 -20.83
CA LYS A 312 -7.63 -11.37 -21.73
C LYS A 312 -8.41 -12.70 -21.87
N ASP A 313 -9.26 -13.02 -20.89
CA ASP A 313 -9.98 -14.32 -20.84
C ASP A 313 -11.09 -14.45 -21.87
N ARG A 314 -11.63 -13.33 -22.38
CA ARG A 314 -12.69 -13.32 -23.41
C ARG A 314 -12.51 -12.17 -24.40
N GLN A 315 -12.59 -12.49 -25.68
CA GLN A 315 -12.51 -11.49 -26.74
C GLN A 315 -13.87 -10.82 -26.97
N LEU A 316 -14.33 -10.06 -26.01
CA LEU A 316 -15.61 -9.37 -26.09
C LEU A 316 -15.60 -8.25 -27.14
N MET A 317 -16.77 -7.94 -27.71
CA MET A 317 -17.03 -6.75 -28.53
C MET A 317 -18.03 -5.86 -27.80
N VAL A 318 -17.74 -4.58 -27.80
CA VAL A 318 -18.63 -3.53 -27.29
C VAL A 318 -19.16 -2.75 -28.46
N ARG A 319 -20.47 -2.62 -28.58
CA ARG A 319 -21.13 -1.74 -29.55
C ARG A 319 -21.89 -0.66 -28.79
N ILE A 320 -21.59 0.58 -29.11
CA ILE A 320 -22.37 1.74 -28.65
C ILE A 320 -23.31 2.11 -29.77
N ASP A 321 -24.60 2.16 -29.49
CA ASP A 321 -25.66 2.47 -30.41
C ASP A 321 -26.51 3.63 -29.92
N ILE A 322 -27.20 4.32 -30.82
CA ILE A 322 -28.11 5.40 -30.46
C ILE A 322 -29.43 5.24 -31.24
N ASP A 323 -30.53 5.22 -30.50
CA ASP A 323 -31.89 5.26 -31.05
C ASP A 323 -32.65 6.46 -30.50
N GLY A 324 -32.93 7.41 -31.36
CA GLY A 324 -33.48 8.70 -30.94
C GLY A 324 -32.55 9.42 -29.96
N PRO A 325 -33.02 9.74 -28.75
CA PRO A 325 -32.19 10.34 -27.69
C PRO A 325 -31.46 9.31 -26.82
N HIS A 326 -31.67 8.00 -27.06
CA HIS A 326 -31.19 6.95 -26.17
C HIS A 326 -29.87 6.33 -26.66
N VAL A 327 -28.83 6.40 -25.84
CA VAL A 327 -27.55 5.70 -26.06
C VAL A 327 -27.64 4.36 -25.36
N THR A 328 -27.25 3.28 -26.07
CA THR A 328 -27.25 1.91 -25.54
C THR A 328 -25.88 1.28 -25.69
N VAL A 329 -25.41 0.61 -24.65
CA VAL A 329 -24.15 -0.14 -24.65
C VAL A 329 -24.47 -1.62 -24.76
N LEU A 330 -24.08 -2.22 -25.87
CA LEU A 330 -24.31 -3.63 -26.21
C LEU A 330 -23.00 -4.40 -26.15
N ILE A 331 -23.06 -5.61 -25.58
CA ILE A 331 -21.91 -6.49 -25.43
C ILE A 331 -22.19 -7.82 -26.13
N SER A 332 -21.26 -8.26 -26.96
CA SER A 332 -21.32 -9.58 -27.60
C SER A 332 -20.02 -10.37 -27.41
N ASP A 333 -20.13 -11.68 -27.48
CA ASP A 333 -18.99 -12.59 -27.55
C ASP A 333 -18.88 -13.12 -28.98
N PRO A 334 -17.93 -12.64 -29.80
CA PRO A 334 -17.81 -13.06 -31.20
C PRO A 334 -17.39 -14.53 -31.36
N ASN A 335 -16.85 -15.16 -30.31
CA ASN A 335 -16.45 -16.56 -30.33
C ASN A 335 -17.58 -17.50 -29.88
N ALA A 336 -18.73 -16.96 -29.47
CA ALA A 336 -19.90 -17.79 -29.21
C ALA A 336 -20.47 -18.40 -30.49
N GLN A 337 -21.05 -19.59 -30.41
CA GLN A 337 -21.69 -20.25 -31.55
C GLN A 337 -22.77 -19.35 -32.22
N TYR A 338 -23.44 -18.54 -31.42
CA TYR A 338 -24.38 -17.50 -31.85
C TYR A 338 -24.02 -16.20 -31.16
N PRO A 339 -23.28 -15.28 -31.82
CA PRO A 339 -22.96 -13.99 -31.26
C PRO A 339 -24.23 -13.14 -31.15
N VAL A 340 -24.77 -13.02 -29.95
CA VAL A 340 -25.93 -12.16 -29.63
C VAL A 340 -25.44 -10.96 -28.87
N GLU A 341 -25.93 -9.77 -29.28
CA GLU A 341 -25.70 -8.55 -28.55
C GLU A 341 -26.68 -8.44 -27.38
N VAL A 342 -26.17 -8.25 -26.19
CA VAL A 342 -26.93 -8.12 -24.95
C VAL A 342 -26.61 -6.79 -24.31
N ASN A 343 -27.62 -6.09 -23.80
CA ASN A 343 -27.41 -4.83 -23.09
C ASN A 343 -26.51 -5.02 -21.87
N LEU A 344 -25.65 -4.05 -21.59
CA LEU A 344 -24.76 -4.06 -20.41
C LEU A 344 -25.54 -4.31 -19.12
N ASP A 345 -26.74 -3.72 -18.97
CA ASP A 345 -27.58 -3.86 -17.77
C ASP A 345 -28.12 -5.29 -17.57
N GLU A 346 -28.22 -6.08 -18.63
CA GLU A 346 -28.64 -7.47 -18.63
C GLU A 346 -27.50 -8.47 -18.36
N ARG A 347 -26.25 -7.99 -18.32
CA ARG A 347 -25.09 -8.83 -18.03
C ARG A 347 -25.00 -9.12 -16.53
N SER A 348 -24.24 -10.17 -16.18
CA SER A 348 -24.02 -10.53 -14.77
C SER A 348 -23.44 -9.34 -13.96
N ARG A 349 -23.74 -9.29 -12.66
CA ARG A 349 -23.29 -8.22 -11.77
C ARG A 349 -21.77 -8.10 -11.75
N GLY A 350 -21.04 -9.23 -11.76
CA GLY A 350 -19.58 -9.24 -11.84
C GLY A 350 -19.05 -8.63 -13.14
N PHE A 351 -19.71 -8.94 -14.28
CA PHE A 351 -19.36 -8.34 -15.55
C PHE A 351 -19.56 -6.82 -15.56
N ARG A 352 -20.71 -6.35 -15.08
CA ARG A 352 -21.03 -4.91 -15.03
C ARG A 352 -20.04 -4.16 -14.13
N TRP A 353 -19.69 -4.75 -12.97
CA TRP A 353 -18.68 -4.19 -12.10
C TRP A 353 -17.33 -4.05 -12.82
N PHE A 354 -16.88 -5.12 -13.45
CA PHE A 354 -15.61 -5.14 -14.17
C PHE A 354 -15.58 -4.10 -15.30
N PHE A 355 -16.64 -4.04 -16.09
CA PHE A 355 -16.76 -3.07 -17.17
C PHE A 355 -16.73 -1.63 -16.66
N ALA A 356 -17.53 -1.30 -15.67
CA ALA A 356 -17.60 0.02 -15.06
C ALA A 356 -16.28 0.43 -14.40
N PHE A 357 -15.64 -0.50 -13.69
CA PHE A 357 -14.32 -0.29 -13.09
C PHE A 357 -13.28 0.10 -14.15
N TYR A 358 -13.19 -0.68 -15.22
CA TYR A 358 -12.20 -0.40 -16.27
C TYR A 358 -12.49 0.88 -17.05
N ILE A 359 -13.74 1.18 -17.34
CA ILE A 359 -14.12 2.45 -17.99
C ILE A 359 -13.75 3.63 -17.07
N THR A 360 -14.10 3.56 -15.81
CA THR A 360 -13.75 4.60 -14.83
C THR A 360 -12.24 4.77 -14.72
N PHE A 361 -11.54 3.68 -14.61
CA PHE A 361 -10.08 3.68 -14.53
C PHE A 361 -9.44 4.25 -15.80
N SER A 362 -9.82 3.75 -16.99
CA SER A 362 -9.29 4.25 -18.26
C SER A 362 -9.58 5.74 -18.49
N ALA A 363 -10.77 6.20 -18.12
CA ALA A 363 -11.14 7.61 -18.24
C ALA A 363 -10.27 8.52 -17.38
N ASP A 364 -9.99 8.08 -16.18
CA ASP A 364 -9.21 8.84 -15.19
C ASP A 364 -7.69 8.77 -15.49
N THR A 365 -7.21 7.72 -16.19
CA THR A 365 -5.80 7.56 -16.60
C THR A 365 -5.47 8.11 -17.99
N GLN A 366 -6.40 8.22 -18.91
CA GLN A 366 -6.18 8.68 -20.31
C GLN A 366 -6.09 10.20 -20.49
N GLY A 367 -5.99 11.00 -19.46
CA GLY A 367 -6.00 12.48 -19.59
C GLY A 367 -4.76 13.20 -19.08
N GLY A 368 -3.69 12.48 -18.73
CA GLY A 368 -2.49 13.09 -18.14
C GLY A 368 -2.63 13.46 -16.66
N ASN A 369 -3.85 13.50 -16.12
CA ASN A 369 -4.10 13.85 -14.71
C ASN A 369 -3.97 12.65 -13.75
N ALA A 370 -3.97 11.43 -14.26
CA ALA A 370 -3.86 10.22 -13.43
C ALA A 370 -2.50 9.53 -13.51
N GLU A 371 -1.59 10.04 -14.34
CA GLU A 371 -0.19 9.61 -14.28
C GLU A 371 0.39 10.08 -12.94
N GLY A 372 0.62 9.11 -12.03
CA GLY A 372 1.06 9.39 -10.65
C GLY A 372 -0.06 9.49 -9.60
N ALA A 373 -1.35 9.44 -9.96
CA ALA A 373 -2.44 9.38 -8.98
C ALA A 373 -2.38 8.09 -8.14
N ILE A 374 -2.92 8.16 -6.91
CA ILE A 374 -3.04 6.99 -6.02
C ILE A 374 -4.46 6.44 -6.13
N LEU A 375 -4.58 5.14 -6.40
CA LEU A 375 -5.86 4.47 -6.54
C LEU A 375 -6.32 3.91 -5.18
N LEU A 376 -7.52 4.27 -4.79
CA LEU A 376 -8.19 3.80 -3.57
C LEU A 376 -9.40 2.96 -3.98
N LEU A 377 -9.28 1.63 -3.87
CA LEU A 377 -10.29 0.70 -4.35
C LEU A 377 -11.03 0.07 -3.18
N ASP A 378 -12.33 0.30 -3.08
CA ASP A 378 -13.14 -0.28 -2.02
C ASP A 378 -13.78 -1.59 -2.47
N GLU A 379 -13.39 -2.69 -1.85
CA GLU A 379 -13.82 -4.06 -2.15
C GLU A 379 -13.77 -4.42 -3.65
N PRO A 380 -12.64 -4.18 -4.35
CA PRO A 380 -12.55 -4.45 -5.78
C PRO A 380 -12.78 -5.92 -6.08
N GLY A 381 -13.61 -6.19 -7.08
CA GLY A 381 -13.87 -7.55 -7.52
C GLY A 381 -14.81 -8.37 -6.63
N LEU A 382 -15.53 -7.76 -5.68
CA LEU A 382 -16.47 -8.45 -4.78
C LEU A 382 -17.46 -9.36 -5.52
N TYR A 383 -17.85 -8.97 -6.71
CA TYR A 383 -18.84 -9.71 -7.53
C TYR A 383 -18.19 -10.63 -8.58
N LEU A 384 -16.86 -10.77 -8.56
CA LEU A 384 -16.13 -11.65 -9.45
C LEU A 384 -15.99 -13.05 -8.83
N HIS A 385 -15.90 -14.07 -9.70
CA HIS A 385 -15.52 -15.41 -9.26
C HIS A 385 -14.06 -15.41 -8.77
N ALA A 386 -13.72 -16.36 -7.89
CA ALA A 386 -12.40 -16.49 -7.30
C ALA A 386 -11.24 -16.37 -8.31
N LYS A 387 -11.29 -17.11 -9.42
CA LYS A 387 -10.29 -17.05 -10.49
C LYS A 387 -10.15 -15.66 -11.11
N SER A 388 -11.25 -14.94 -11.28
CA SER A 388 -11.24 -13.57 -11.82
C SER A 388 -10.72 -12.55 -10.80
N GLN A 389 -10.90 -12.80 -9.49
CA GLN A 389 -10.30 -11.99 -8.42
C GLN A 389 -8.78 -12.15 -8.38
N GLU A 390 -8.27 -13.38 -8.50
CA GLU A 390 -6.83 -13.65 -8.62
C GLU A 390 -6.23 -12.94 -9.84
N ASN A 391 -6.90 -13.03 -11.01
CA ASN A 391 -6.47 -12.33 -12.21
C ASN A 391 -6.46 -10.81 -12.01
N LEU A 392 -7.48 -10.24 -11.35
CA LEU A 392 -7.53 -8.82 -11.02
C LEU A 392 -6.36 -8.41 -10.12
N LEU A 393 -6.06 -9.22 -9.09
CA LEU A 393 -4.92 -8.97 -8.20
C LEU A 393 -3.59 -9.02 -8.95
N LYS A 394 -3.44 -9.97 -9.88
CA LYS A 394 -2.26 -10.06 -10.76
C LYS A 394 -2.12 -8.80 -11.62
N HIS A 395 -3.23 -8.29 -12.19
CA HIS A 395 -3.23 -7.03 -12.92
C HIS A 395 -2.79 -5.85 -12.05
N PHE A 396 -3.25 -5.76 -10.80
CA PHE A 396 -2.82 -4.70 -9.88
C PHE A 396 -1.30 -4.71 -9.66
N ARG A 397 -0.67 -5.87 -9.68
CA ARG A 397 0.78 -6.02 -9.46
C ARG A 397 1.63 -5.78 -10.70
N GLU A 398 1.14 -6.16 -11.88
CA GLU A 398 1.95 -6.23 -13.10
C GLU A 398 1.68 -5.09 -14.10
N ASP A 399 0.43 -4.64 -14.20
CA ASP A 399 0.02 -3.75 -15.28
C ASP A 399 -0.08 -2.27 -14.85
N TYR A 400 -0.10 -1.99 -13.53
CA TYR A 400 -0.25 -0.62 -13.01
C TYR A 400 1.02 -0.09 -12.39
N LYS A 401 1.36 1.16 -12.75
CA LYS A 401 2.48 1.89 -12.16
C LYS A 401 2.07 2.76 -10.97
N ASN A 402 0.77 2.95 -10.79
CA ASN A 402 0.20 3.74 -9.70
C ASN A 402 0.32 3.00 -8.36
N GLN A 403 0.48 3.74 -7.26
CA GLN A 403 0.25 3.15 -5.95
C GLN A 403 -1.23 2.80 -5.81
N ILE A 404 -1.51 1.57 -5.35
CA ILE A 404 -2.87 1.07 -5.15
C ILE A 404 -3.06 0.69 -3.70
N ILE A 405 -4.09 1.25 -3.06
CA ILE A 405 -4.55 0.85 -1.73
C ILE A 405 -5.97 0.32 -1.89
N TYR A 406 -6.19 -0.93 -1.53
CA TYR A 406 -7.51 -1.54 -1.67
C TYR A 406 -7.98 -2.18 -0.39
N THR A 407 -9.30 -2.22 -0.21
CA THR A 407 -9.94 -2.95 0.88
C THR A 407 -10.41 -4.31 0.39
N THR A 408 -10.39 -5.30 1.24
CA THR A 408 -11.03 -6.57 0.93
C THR A 408 -11.37 -7.37 2.19
N HIS A 409 -12.44 -8.15 2.08
CA HIS A 409 -12.73 -9.27 2.98
C HIS A 409 -12.64 -10.61 2.22
N SER A 410 -12.38 -10.56 0.89
CA SER A 410 -12.21 -11.76 0.07
C SER A 410 -10.80 -12.34 0.23
N PRO A 411 -10.70 -13.61 0.54
CA PRO A 411 -9.43 -14.30 0.62
C PRO A 411 -8.67 -14.35 -0.72
N PHE A 412 -9.37 -14.38 -1.85
CA PHE A 412 -8.78 -14.41 -3.19
C PHE A 412 -8.13 -13.10 -3.62
N MET A 413 -8.43 -12.01 -2.88
CA MET A 413 -7.79 -10.71 -3.04
C MET A 413 -6.65 -10.50 -2.03
N VAL A 414 -6.27 -11.51 -1.27
CA VAL A 414 -5.10 -11.49 -0.38
C VAL A 414 -3.99 -12.32 -1.02
N PRO A 415 -2.87 -11.70 -1.46
CA PRO A 415 -1.81 -12.46 -2.10
C PRO A 415 -1.10 -13.36 -1.08
N PRO A 416 -1.08 -14.67 -1.30
CA PRO A 416 -0.45 -15.61 -0.36
C PRO A 416 1.08 -15.50 -0.35
N ASP A 417 1.65 -15.01 -1.45
CA ASP A 417 3.09 -14.84 -1.69
C ASP A 417 3.63 -13.46 -1.30
N ALA A 418 2.75 -12.53 -0.89
CA ALA A 418 3.11 -11.15 -0.57
C ALA A 418 2.32 -10.62 0.66
N ILE A 419 2.39 -11.33 1.78
CA ILE A 419 1.68 -10.95 3.03
C ILE A 419 2.19 -9.63 3.61
N GLU A 420 3.39 -9.21 3.26
CA GLU A 420 3.96 -7.91 3.66
C GLU A 420 3.15 -6.71 3.15
N ILE A 421 2.36 -6.86 2.10
CA ILE A 421 1.47 -5.79 1.62
C ILE A 421 0.16 -5.69 2.42
N VAL A 422 -0.14 -6.68 3.26
CA VAL A 422 -1.41 -6.77 4.00
C VAL A 422 -1.36 -5.94 5.28
N ARG A 423 -2.43 -5.19 5.52
CA ARG A 423 -2.70 -4.48 6.78
C ARG A 423 -4.03 -4.98 7.32
N THR A 424 -4.06 -5.39 8.57
CA THR A 424 -5.31 -5.87 9.17
C THR A 424 -6.06 -4.72 9.86
N VAL A 425 -7.35 -4.63 9.56
CA VAL A 425 -8.25 -3.62 10.09
C VAL A 425 -9.24 -4.28 11.04
N ASN A 426 -9.21 -3.89 12.30
CA ASN A 426 -10.04 -4.43 13.37
C ASN A 426 -10.81 -3.32 14.08
N ILE A 427 -11.90 -3.66 14.75
CA ILE A 427 -12.60 -2.77 15.68
C ILE A 427 -12.17 -3.13 17.10
N ASP A 428 -11.68 -2.15 17.80
CA ASP A 428 -11.54 -2.18 19.26
C ASP A 428 -12.74 -1.45 19.88
N GLU A 429 -13.38 -2.08 20.89
CA GLU A 429 -14.59 -1.54 21.50
C GLU A 429 -14.39 -0.16 22.17
N LYS A 430 -13.15 0.18 22.55
CA LYS A 430 -12.83 1.44 23.25
C LYS A 430 -12.25 2.51 22.33
N THR A 431 -11.48 2.11 21.30
CA THR A 431 -10.72 3.04 20.47
C THR A 431 -11.15 3.06 19.01
N GLY A 432 -12.23 2.33 18.66
CA GLY A 432 -12.75 2.27 17.29
C GLY A 432 -11.86 1.46 16.34
N THR A 433 -11.80 1.88 15.09
CA THR A 433 -11.01 1.22 14.04
C THR A 433 -9.51 1.31 14.32
N LYS A 434 -8.83 0.16 14.38
CA LYS A 434 -7.38 0.03 14.52
C LYS A 434 -6.78 -0.73 13.36
N VAL A 435 -5.57 -0.32 12.96
CA VAL A 435 -4.84 -0.98 11.87
C VAL A 435 -3.51 -1.53 12.37
N THR A 436 -3.20 -2.75 11.97
CA THR A 436 -1.93 -3.40 12.28
C THR A 436 -1.12 -3.61 10.99
N ASN A 437 0.08 -3.03 10.93
CA ASN A 437 0.97 -3.13 9.77
C ASN A 437 1.57 -4.53 9.60
N VAL A 438 1.77 -5.22 10.72
CA VAL A 438 2.27 -6.59 10.73
C VAL A 438 1.12 -7.48 11.18
N PRO A 439 0.44 -8.20 10.26
CA PRO A 439 -0.73 -9.02 10.59
C PRO A 439 -0.47 -10.09 11.64
N THR A 440 0.72 -10.13 12.18
CA THR A 440 1.37 -11.24 12.83
C THR A 440 1.56 -11.08 14.34
N GLY A 441 1.35 -9.88 14.86
CA GLY A 441 1.72 -9.55 16.25
C GLY A 441 0.69 -9.87 17.32
N ASP A 442 -0.59 -10.11 16.97
CA ASP A 442 -1.66 -10.33 17.94
C ASP A 442 -2.56 -11.49 17.50
N ALA A 443 -2.85 -12.44 18.39
CA ALA A 443 -3.78 -13.54 18.14
C ALA A 443 -5.18 -13.06 17.70
N ARG A 444 -5.59 -11.84 18.09
CA ARG A 444 -6.83 -11.19 17.68
C ARG A 444 -6.79 -10.69 16.22
N THR A 445 -5.61 -10.34 15.72
CA THR A 445 -5.40 -9.93 14.32
C THR A 445 -5.15 -11.10 13.39
N LEU A 446 -4.71 -12.23 13.91
CA LEU A 446 -4.65 -13.50 13.18
C LEU A 446 -6.06 -14.00 12.79
N PHE A 447 -7.07 -13.72 13.60
CA PHE A 447 -8.42 -14.24 13.35
C PHE A 447 -9.08 -13.70 12.06
N PRO A 448 -8.97 -12.42 11.66
CA PRO A 448 -9.47 -11.97 10.36
C PRO A 448 -8.67 -12.54 9.18
N LEU A 449 -7.36 -12.71 9.34
CA LEU A 449 -6.52 -13.36 8.33
C LEU A 449 -6.78 -14.87 8.31
N GLN A 450 -6.94 -15.51 9.46
CA GLN A 450 -7.33 -16.91 9.58
C GLN A 450 -8.79 -17.14 9.19
N ALA A 451 -9.70 -16.20 9.44
CA ALA A 451 -11.05 -16.25 8.94
C ALA A 451 -11.09 -15.98 7.42
N ALA A 452 -10.28 -15.06 6.91
CA ALA A 452 -10.09 -14.88 5.47
C ALA A 452 -9.45 -16.12 4.84
N LEU A 453 -8.41 -16.68 5.45
CA LEU A 453 -7.76 -17.94 5.03
C LEU A 453 -8.60 -19.17 5.38
N GLY A 454 -9.36 -19.17 6.45
CA GLY A 454 -10.26 -20.27 6.82
C GLY A 454 -11.55 -20.30 6.00
N TYR A 455 -12.00 -19.16 5.48
CA TYR A 455 -13.05 -19.09 4.45
C TYR A 455 -12.53 -19.65 3.12
N GLN A 456 -11.22 -19.48 2.81
CA GLN A 456 -10.58 -20.13 1.68
C GLN A 456 -10.62 -21.65 1.77
N LEU A 457 -10.47 -22.21 2.96
CA LEU A 457 -10.51 -23.66 3.13
C LEU A 457 -11.81 -24.30 2.63
N SER A 458 -12.95 -23.63 2.77
CA SER A 458 -14.22 -24.12 2.23
C SER A 458 -14.50 -23.71 0.80
N GLN A 459 -13.83 -22.67 0.26
CA GLN A 459 -14.06 -22.16 -1.11
C GLN A 459 -12.94 -22.51 -2.09
N THR A 460 -11.69 -22.68 -1.65
CA THR A 460 -10.60 -23.25 -2.47
C THR A 460 -10.86 -24.71 -2.82
N LEU A 461 -11.69 -25.40 -2.05
CA LEU A 461 -12.17 -26.75 -2.35
C LEU A 461 -12.85 -26.88 -3.73
N PHE A 462 -13.30 -25.77 -4.29
CA PHE A 462 -14.05 -25.76 -5.56
C PHE A 462 -13.31 -25.11 -6.74
N VAL A 463 -12.07 -24.65 -6.55
CA VAL A 463 -11.36 -23.82 -7.56
C VAL A 463 -10.29 -24.59 -8.32
N GLY A 464 -9.67 -25.62 -7.76
CA GLY A 464 -8.63 -26.40 -8.41
C GLY A 464 -9.13 -27.78 -8.87
N HIS A 465 -8.88 -28.16 -10.14
CA HIS A 465 -9.06 -29.54 -10.58
C HIS A 465 -8.05 -30.48 -9.93
N SER A 466 -6.99 -29.94 -9.36
CA SER A 466 -5.90 -30.71 -8.75
C SER A 466 -5.46 -30.04 -7.47
N ASN A 467 -5.43 -30.79 -6.37
CA ASN A 467 -5.20 -30.27 -5.03
C ASN A 467 -4.10 -31.05 -4.30
N LEU A 468 -3.21 -30.32 -3.63
CA LEU A 468 -2.25 -30.84 -2.67
C LEU A 468 -2.74 -30.50 -1.27
N ILE A 469 -3.28 -31.46 -0.55
CA ILE A 469 -3.70 -31.27 0.85
C ILE A 469 -2.46 -31.34 1.74
N VAL A 470 -2.31 -30.33 2.61
CA VAL A 470 -1.31 -30.26 3.68
C VAL A 470 -1.99 -30.13 5.04
N GLU A 471 -1.31 -30.46 6.13
CA GLU A 471 -1.93 -30.52 7.45
C GLU A 471 -2.36 -29.16 7.98
N GLY A 472 -1.47 -28.17 7.89
CA GLY A 472 -1.68 -26.88 8.51
C GLY A 472 -1.36 -25.68 7.63
N VAL A 473 -1.66 -24.51 8.20
CA VAL A 473 -1.42 -23.23 7.53
C VAL A 473 0.08 -22.91 7.42
N THR A 474 0.90 -23.40 8.35
CA THR A 474 2.36 -23.23 8.31
C THR A 474 2.96 -23.97 7.11
N ASP A 475 2.48 -25.17 6.84
CA ASP A 475 2.92 -25.99 5.72
C ASP A 475 2.57 -25.30 4.40
N PHE A 476 1.37 -24.75 4.31
CA PHE A 476 0.94 -23.95 3.18
C PHE A 476 1.86 -22.74 2.96
N TRP A 477 2.17 -21.95 4.00
CA TRP A 477 3.02 -20.77 3.87
C TRP A 477 4.44 -21.12 3.42
N ILE A 478 5.05 -22.11 4.06
CA ILE A 478 6.42 -22.54 3.74
C ILE A 478 6.48 -23.07 2.31
N LEU A 479 5.61 -24.00 1.94
CA LEU A 479 5.61 -24.60 0.60
C LEU A 479 5.29 -23.58 -0.49
N SER A 480 4.29 -22.72 -0.29
CA SER A 480 3.91 -21.72 -1.29
C SER A 480 5.02 -20.71 -1.53
N SER A 481 5.67 -20.20 -0.46
CA SER A 481 6.76 -19.22 -0.60
C SER A 481 7.98 -19.81 -1.31
N VAL A 482 8.39 -21.04 -0.94
CA VAL A 482 9.52 -21.70 -1.58
C VAL A 482 9.19 -22.11 -3.01
N ASN A 483 7.95 -22.55 -3.27
CA ASN A 483 7.49 -22.87 -4.62
C ASN A 483 7.54 -21.66 -5.56
N ALA A 484 7.05 -20.51 -5.10
CA ALA A 484 7.12 -19.26 -5.86
C ALA A 484 8.59 -18.87 -6.16
N HIS A 485 9.48 -18.99 -5.18
CA HIS A 485 10.90 -18.73 -5.36
C HIS A 485 11.54 -19.69 -6.39
N CYS A 486 11.28 -21.00 -6.29
CA CYS A 486 11.79 -22.01 -7.21
C CYS A 486 11.27 -21.79 -8.63
N SER A 487 9.99 -21.46 -8.79
CA SER A 487 9.37 -21.17 -10.08
C SER A 487 10.01 -19.93 -10.73
N ALA A 488 10.18 -18.84 -9.97
CA ALA A 488 10.85 -17.63 -10.45
C ALA A 488 12.32 -17.86 -10.84
N ALA A 489 13.01 -18.77 -10.14
CA ALA A 489 14.41 -19.15 -10.43
C ALA A 489 14.54 -20.19 -11.58
N GLY A 490 13.44 -20.67 -12.14
CA GLY A 490 13.44 -21.69 -13.19
C GLY A 490 13.99 -23.07 -12.76
N VAL A 491 13.88 -23.38 -11.45
CA VAL A 491 14.31 -24.66 -10.87
C VAL A 491 13.08 -25.52 -10.51
N PRO A 492 13.24 -26.81 -10.20
CA PRO A 492 12.11 -27.70 -9.92
C PRO A 492 11.14 -27.10 -8.90
N ALA A 493 9.88 -26.91 -9.33
CA ALA A 493 8.76 -26.34 -8.59
C ALA A 493 7.52 -27.22 -8.76
N LEU A 494 6.46 -26.95 -8.01
CA LEU A 494 5.17 -27.61 -8.20
C LEU A 494 4.50 -27.13 -9.50
N PRO A 495 3.72 -28.01 -10.19
CA PRO A 495 2.92 -27.58 -11.33
C PRO A 495 1.94 -26.47 -10.98
N GLU A 496 1.75 -25.50 -11.89
CA GLU A 496 0.84 -24.36 -11.69
C GLU A 496 -0.62 -24.80 -11.44
N GLU A 497 -1.01 -25.94 -11.99
CA GLU A 497 -2.37 -26.47 -11.82
C GLU A 497 -2.60 -27.16 -10.46
N LEU A 498 -1.55 -27.36 -9.67
CA LEU A 498 -1.63 -28.03 -8.37
C LEU A 498 -1.81 -27.01 -7.25
N THR A 499 -3.03 -26.88 -6.76
CA THR A 499 -3.38 -25.95 -5.67
C THR A 499 -3.03 -26.56 -4.31
N ILE A 500 -2.25 -25.84 -3.48
CA ILE A 500 -1.94 -26.27 -2.12
C ILE A 500 -3.11 -25.89 -1.20
N THR A 501 -3.66 -26.88 -0.48
CA THR A 501 -4.86 -26.73 0.35
C THR A 501 -4.59 -27.20 1.78
N PRO A 502 -4.50 -26.28 2.78
CA PRO A 502 -4.31 -26.67 4.17
C PRO A 502 -5.61 -27.22 4.78
N ALA A 503 -5.54 -28.37 5.42
CA ALA A 503 -6.71 -29.01 6.05
C ALA A 503 -7.14 -28.39 7.38
N GLY A 504 -6.27 -27.61 8.04
CA GLY A 504 -6.52 -27.03 9.36
C GLY A 504 -6.34 -28.01 10.50
N GLY A 505 -5.40 -28.96 10.33
CA GLY A 505 -4.94 -29.95 11.31
C GLY A 505 -5.02 -31.39 10.77
N ALA A 506 -4.09 -32.24 11.21
CA ALA A 506 -3.96 -33.64 10.76
C ALA A 506 -5.30 -34.42 10.78
N GLY A 507 -6.09 -34.27 11.84
CA GLY A 507 -7.38 -34.95 11.98
C GLY A 507 -8.46 -34.56 10.95
N LYS A 508 -8.26 -33.46 10.20
CA LYS A 508 -9.20 -33.01 9.16
C LYS A 508 -8.77 -33.41 7.75
N VAL A 509 -7.54 -33.88 7.57
CA VAL A 509 -7.01 -34.26 6.24
C VAL A 509 -7.83 -35.38 5.62
N SER A 510 -8.18 -36.42 6.39
CA SER A 510 -9.01 -37.53 5.89
C SER A 510 -10.40 -37.07 5.42
N TYR A 511 -11.03 -36.16 6.16
CA TYR A 511 -12.32 -35.59 5.78
C TYR A 511 -12.21 -34.76 4.48
N MET A 512 -11.18 -33.94 4.37
CA MET A 512 -10.93 -33.13 3.19
C MET A 512 -10.62 -33.99 1.96
N ALA A 513 -9.80 -35.02 2.13
CA ALA A 513 -9.49 -35.97 1.09
C ALA A 513 -10.76 -36.67 0.59
N ALA A 514 -11.66 -37.07 1.51
CA ALA A 514 -12.95 -37.69 1.16
C ALA A 514 -13.82 -36.73 0.34
N LEU A 515 -13.91 -35.47 0.77
CA LEU A 515 -14.73 -34.46 0.11
C LEU A 515 -14.23 -34.18 -1.32
N LEU A 516 -12.93 -33.96 -1.50
CA LEU A 516 -12.36 -33.68 -2.82
C LEU A 516 -12.40 -34.89 -3.75
N ALA A 517 -12.19 -36.09 -3.23
CA ALA A 517 -12.28 -37.32 -4.01
C ALA A 517 -13.72 -37.62 -4.48
N SER A 518 -14.75 -37.21 -3.70
CA SER A 518 -16.16 -37.38 -4.10
C SER A 518 -16.56 -36.47 -5.28
N GLU A 519 -15.84 -35.35 -5.48
CA GLU A 519 -16.05 -34.40 -6.59
C GLU A 519 -15.20 -34.75 -7.84
N GLU A 520 -14.62 -35.93 -7.92
CA GLU A 520 -13.76 -36.40 -9.02
C GLU A 520 -12.50 -35.49 -9.25
N LEU A 521 -12.06 -34.77 -8.23
CA LEU A 521 -10.86 -33.91 -8.30
C LEU A 521 -9.59 -34.76 -8.09
N ASN A 522 -8.49 -34.32 -8.71
CA ASN A 522 -7.17 -34.89 -8.44
C ASN A 522 -6.67 -34.45 -7.06
N VAL A 523 -6.33 -35.41 -6.21
CA VAL A 523 -5.91 -35.15 -4.84
C VAL A 523 -4.58 -35.84 -4.54
N LEU A 524 -3.60 -35.02 -4.10
CA LEU A 524 -2.38 -35.45 -3.42
C LEU A 524 -2.42 -35.01 -1.98
N VAL A 525 -1.76 -35.71 -1.10
CA VAL A 525 -1.63 -35.38 0.32
C VAL A 525 -0.16 -35.39 0.72
N LEU A 526 0.28 -34.33 1.40
CA LEU A 526 1.60 -34.27 2.03
C LEU A 526 1.38 -34.17 3.54
N LEU A 527 1.92 -35.13 4.28
CA LEU A 527 1.80 -35.24 5.74
C LEU A 527 3.16 -35.06 6.42
N ASP A 528 3.14 -34.54 7.64
CA ASP A 528 4.27 -34.67 8.55
C ASP A 528 4.51 -36.16 8.82
N ASP A 529 5.78 -36.57 8.87
CA ASP A 529 6.11 -37.96 9.17
C ASP A 529 6.25 -38.16 10.68
N ASP A 530 5.11 -38.14 11.33
CA ASP A 530 4.97 -38.42 12.75
C ASP A 530 3.88 -39.48 13.02
N ARG A 531 3.58 -39.71 14.29
CA ARG A 531 2.55 -40.68 14.66
C ARG A 531 1.17 -40.31 14.09
N SER A 532 0.79 -39.01 14.17
CA SER A 532 -0.50 -38.54 13.70
C SER A 532 -0.63 -38.64 12.18
N GLY A 533 0.40 -38.21 11.43
CA GLY A 533 0.44 -38.28 9.97
C GLY A 533 0.35 -39.76 9.49
N ARG A 534 1.05 -40.67 10.15
CA ARG A 534 0.98 -42.11 9.82
C ARG A 534 -0.38 -42.73 10.14
N GLU A 535 -1.05 -42.31 11.21
CA GLU A 535 -2.43 -42.69 11.51
C GLU A 535 -3.39 -42.17 10.45
N THR A 536 -3.25 -40.90 10.05
CA THR A 536 -4.02 -40.26 8.96
C THR A 536 -3.85 -40.98 7.64
N GLN A 537 -2.63 -41.33 7.24
CA GLN A 537 -2.38 -42.13 6.02
C GLN A 537 -3.14 -43.48 6.06
N LYS A 538 -3.01 -44.18 7.21
CA LYS A 538 -3.73 -45.48 7.37
C LYS A 538 -5.23 -45.31 7.22
N ASP A 539 -5.81 -44.28 7.76
CA ASP A 539 -7.25 -44.00 7.66
C ASP A 539 -7.67 -43.68 6.23
N ILE A 540 -6.90 -42.84 5.51
CA ILE A 540 -7.15 -42.51 4.11
C ILE A 540 -7.14 -43.78 3.24
N VAL A 541 -6.13 -44.63 3.39
CA VAL A 541 -5.96 -45.83 2.59
C VAL A 541 -6.98 -46.91 2.98
N LYS A 542 -7.21 -47.12 4.28
CA LYS A 542 -8.18 -48.12 4.81
C LYS A 542 -9.61 -47.80 4.34
N ASN A 543 -9.99 -46.52 4.36
CA ASN A 543 -11.32 -46.11 3.90
C ASN A 543 -11.41 -45.93 2.39
N LYS A 544 -10.37 -46.32 1.62
CA LYS A 544 -10.30 -46.22 0.16
C LYS A 544 -10.58 -44.83 -0.39
N LEU A 545 -10.23 -43.80 0.36
CA LEU A 545 -10.42 -42.40 -0.06
C LEU A 545 -9.43 -42.01 -1.16
N LEU A 546 -8.16 -42.42 -0.99
CA LEU A 546 -7.11 -42.24 -1.99
C LEU A 546 -6.23 -43.49 -2.08
N ARG A 547 -5.49 -43.61 -3.19
CA ARG A 547 -4.43 -44.60 -3.30
C ARG A 547 -3.27 -44.24 -2.38
N GLU A 548 -2.56 -45.24 -1.85
CA GLU A 548 -1.36 -45.01 -1.03
C GLU A 548 -0.30 -44.14 -1.75
N THR A 549 -0.19 -44.30 -3.07
CA THR A 549 0.72 -43.49 -3.91
C THR A 549 0.35 -41.99 -3.97
N ALA A 550 -0.85 -41.60 -3.58
CA ALA A 550 -1.28 -40.23 -3.54
C ALA A 550 -0.93 -39.53 -2.20
N VAL A 551 -0.48 -40.28 -1.19
CA VAL A 551 -0.08 -39.75 0.12
C VAL A 551 1.45 -39.80 0.23
N LEU A 552 2.06 -38.64 0.55
CA LEU A 552 3.49 -38.49 0.75
C LEU A 552 3.77 -38.03 2.16
N PHE A 553 4.99 -38.33 2.62
CA PHE A 553 5.52 -37.79 3.86
C PHE A 553 6.64 -36.77 3.60
N VAL A 554 6.79 -35.80 4.48
CA VAL A 554 7.86 -34.78 4.42
C VAL A 554 9.24 -35.43 4.39
N THR A 555 9.43 -36.60 5.04
CA THR A 555 10.69 -37.34 5.01
C THR A 555 11.18 -37.74 3.62
N GLU A 556 10.33 -37.70 2.60
CA GLU A 556 10.73 -37.92 1.21
C GLU A 556 11.68 -36.86 0.65
N GLY A 557 11.76 -35.68 1.29
CA GLY A 557 12.72 -34.64 0.95
C GLY A 557 14.14 -34.85 1.46
N PHE A 558 14.39 -35.91 2.25
CA PHE A 558 15.67 -36.15 2.88
C PHE A 558 16.41 -37.39 2.31
N ASP A 559 17.73 -37.27 2.26
CA ASP A 559 18.62 -38.38 1.96
C ASP A 559 19.88 -38.26 2.87
N PRO A 560 20.05 -39.15 3.87
CA PRO A 560 19.15 -40.24 4.28
C PRO A 560 17.85 -39.77 4.95
N LYS A 561 16.77 -40.56 4.88
CA LYS A 561 15.49 -40.24 5.52
C LYS A 561 15.59 -40.30 7.04
N PRO A 562 15.14 -39.24 7.78
CA PRO A 562 15.03 -39.28 9.24
C PRO A 562 13.87 -40.21 9.69
N SER A 563 13.83 -40.50 10.98
CA SER A 563 12.73 -41.33 11.56
C SER A 563 11.39 -40.60 11.62
N GLU A 564 11.44 -39.24 11.81
CA GLU A 564 10.31 -38.32 11.85
C GLU A 564 10.76 -36.98 11.30
N ALA A 565 9.86 -36.23 10.66
CA ALA A 565 10.09 -34.87 10.23
C ALA A 565 8.77 -34.11 10.04
N ASP A 566 8.80 -32.81 10.36
CA ASP A 566 7.79 -31.83 10.03
C ASP A 566 8.23 -31.03 8.79
N ILE A 567 7.35 -30.20 8.23
CA ILE A 567 7.70 -29.35 7.11
C ILE A 567 8.82 -28.35 7.47
N GLU A 568 8.90 -27.92 8.72
CA GLU A 568 9.91 -27.01 9.24
C GLU A 568 11.32 -27.66 9.27
N ASP A 569 11.42 -28.98 9.30
CA ASP A 569 12.71 -29.72 9.24
C ASP A 569 13.35 -29.67 7.83
N LEU A 570 12.63 -29.27 6.80
CA LEU A 570 13.20 -29.00 5.49
C LEU A 570 14.10 -27.76 5.50
N ILE A 571 13.85 -26.85 6.45
CA ILE A 571 14.68 -25.67 6.70
C ILE A 571 15.92 -26.10 7.49
N GLU A 572 17.06 -25.55 7.14
CA GLU A 572 18.30 -25.86 7.87
C GLU A 572 18.18 -25.45 9.36
N PRO A 573 18.57 -26.34 10.30
CA PRO A 573 18.40 -26.06 11.73
C PRO A 573 19.00 -24.74 12.20
N ALA A 574 20.15 -24.32 11.68
CA ALA A 574 20.79 -23.05 12.02
C ALA A 574 19.95 -21.83 11.55
N VAL A 575 19.27 -21.94 10.41
CA VAL A 575 18.34 -20.92 9.92
C VAL A 575 17.11 -20.85 10.80
N TYR A 576 16.52 -22.01 11.11
CA TYR A 576 15.33 -22.07 11.96
C TYR A 576 15.59 -21.54 13.37
N GLU A 577 16.78 -21.84 13.95
CA GLU A 577 17.22 -21.27 15.25
C GLU A 577 17.25 -19.74 15.21
N LYS A 578 17.80 -19.18 14.14
CA LYS A 578 17.83 -17.72 13.95
C LYS A 578 16.42 -17.13 13.84
N LEU A 579 15.54 -17.76 13.07
CA LEU A 579 14.14 -17.33 12.93
C LEU A 579 13.42 -17.33 14.29
N VAL A 580 13.64 -18.35 15.10
CA VAL A 580 13.08 -18.42 16.46
C VAL A 580 13.68 -17.34 17.35
N ALA A 581 15.00 -17.14 17.33
CA ALA A 581 15.67 -16.11 18.12
C ALA A 581 15.18 -14.70 17.76
N ASP A 582 14.99 -14.40 16.48
CA ASP A 582 14.53 -13.10 16.00
C ASP A 582 13.06 -12.85 16.37
N THR A 583 12.19 -13.85 16.16
CA THR A 583 10.74 -13.72 16.41
C THR A 583 10.35 -13.76 17.89
N TYR A 584 11.19 -14.31 18.76
CA TYR A 584 10.99 -14.36 20.21
C TYR A 584 11.99 -13.52 21.00
N LYS A 585 12.66 -12.57 20.35
CA LYS A 585 13.68 -11.72 20.96
C LYS A 585 13.22 -11.02 22.24
N THR A 586 11.98 -10.55 22.25
CA THR A 586 11.38 -9.83 23.39
C THR A 586 11.11 -10.75 24.57
N GLU A 587 10.64 -11.96 24.33
CA GLU A 587 10.29 -12.95 25.35
C GLU A 587 11.54 -13.63 25.93
N LEU A 588 12.48 -13.98 25.07
CA LEU A 588 13.70 -14.67 25.45
C LEU A 588 14.71 -13.76 26.19
N LYS A 589 14.70 -12.44 25.92
CA LYS A 589 15.61 -11.45 26.55
C LYS A 589 17.07 -11.90 26.59
N GLY A 590 17.54 -12.58 25.54
CA GLY A 590 18.90 -13.10 25.42
C GLY A 590 19.16 -14.44 26.14
N LYS A 591 18.14 -15.08 26.71
CA LYS A 591 18.29 -16.43 27.28
C LYS A 591 18.51 -17.45 26.16
N LYS A 592 19.52 -18.32 26.33
CA LYS A 592 19.73 -19.45 25.43
C LYS A 592 18.78 -20.60 25.79
N LEU A 593 18.14 -21.18 24.77
CA LEU A 593 17.29 -22.36 24.91
C LEU A 593 18.16 -23.63 24.93
N ALA A 594 17.87 -24.55 25.85
CA ALA A 594 18.50 -25.87 25.89
C ALA A 594 17.68 -26.82 24.99
N LEU A 595 18.09 -26.99 23.74
CA LEU A 595 17.42 -27.92 22.83
C LEU A 595 17.87 -29.35 23.03
N ASN A 596 16.90 -30.26 23.06
CA ASN A 596 17.16 -31.69 23.15
C ASN A 596 17.43 -32.30 21.78
N ALA A 597 18.69 -32.49 21.42
CA ALA A 597 19.09 -33.05 20.12
C ALA A 597 18.60 -34.49 19.84
N LYS A 598 18.12 -35.22 20.87
CA LYS A 598 17.57 -36.59 20.70
C LYS A 598 16.17 -36.59 20.05
N ILE A 599 15.49 -35.45 20.09
CA ILE A 599 14.18 -35.29 19.43
C ILE A 599 14.42 -35.04 17.93
N PRO A 600 13.88 -35.86 17.03
CA PRO A 600 14.14 -35.68 15.59
C PRO A 600 13.54 -34.38 15.05
N ARG A 601 12.31 -34.04 15.44
CA ARG A 601 11.52 -32.93 14.92
C ARG A 601 11.92 -31.59 15.56
N ILE A 602 12.27 -30.59 14.72
CA ILE A 602 12.77 -29.31 15.21
C ILE A 602 11.71 -28.53 16.01
N VAL A 603 10.46 -28.53 15.55
CA VAL A 603 9.33 -27.87 16.24
C VAL A 603 9.19 -28.41 17.66
N LYS A 604 9.22 -29.75 17.81
CA LYS A 604 9.10 -30.41 19.09
C LYS A 604 10.23 -30.06 20.06
N ARG A 605 11.45 -29.88 19.55
CA ARG A 605 12.59 -29.40 20.39
C ARG A 605 12.30 -28.03 20.98
N TYR A 606 11.73 -27.13 20.19
CA TYR A 606 11.40 -25.78 20.67
C TYR A 606 10.18 -25.78 21.59
N GLU A 607 9.14 -26.58 21.31
CA GLU A 607 7.99 -26.71 22.21
C GLU A 607 8.45 -27.12 23.63
N GLU A 608 9.30 -28.15 23.75
CA GLU A 608 9.82 -28.61 25.04
C GLU A 608 10.73 -27.56 25.69
N ALA A 609 11.61 -26.91 24.94
CA ALA A 609 12.52 -25.90 25.47
C ALA A 609 11.80 -24.66 25.98
N PHE A 610 10.75 -24.22 25.27
CA PHE A 610 9.91 -23.07 25.68
C PHE A 610 9.08 -23.44 26.94
N ALA A 611 8.47 -24.62 26.94
CA ALA A 611 7.74 -25.12 28.12
C ALA A 611 8.62 -25.19 29.37
N ALA A 612 9.88 -25.60 29.22
CA ALA A 612 10.86 -25.67 30.34
C ALA A 612 11.15 -24.29 30.95
N ILE A 613 10.97 -23.20 30.24
CA ILE A 613 11.15 -21.82 30.72
C ILE A 613 9.83 -21.10 31.04
N GLY A 614 8.69 -21.84 30.98
CA GLY A 614 7.35 -21.29 31.24
C GLY A 614 6.77 -20.40 30.12
N LEU A 615 7.24 -20.56 28.93
CA LEU A 615 6.74 -19.87 27.74
C LEU A 615 6.05 -20.86 26.78
N GLU A 616 5.13 -20.34 25.97
CA GLU A 616 4.47 -21.10 24.92
C GLU A 616 5.14 -20.84 23.56
N PHE A 617 5.39 -21.92 22.80
CA PHE A 617 5.97 -21.83 21.47
C PHE A 617 4.88 -21.95 20.39
N PHE A 618 4.85 -21.01 19.48
CA PHE A 618 3.94 -21.00 18.32
C PHE A 618 4.76 -21.10 17.03
N LYS A 619 4.75 -22.25 16.37
CA LYS A 619 5.47 -22.48 15.12
C LYS A 619 5.07 -21.52 13.99
N THR A 620 3.90 -20.88 14.08
CA THR A 620 3.43 -19.87 13.14
C THR A 620 4.30 -18.62 13.12
N ARG A 621 5.00 -18.25 14.22
CA ARG A 621 5.87 -17.07 14.24
C ARG A 621 7.11 -17.24 13.36
N PRO A 622 7.98 -18.25 13.56
CA PRO A 622 9.14 -18.47 12.71
C PRO A 622 8.76 -18.85 11.27
N ALA A 623 7.67 -19.59 11.04
CA ALA A 623 7.20 -19.92 9.69
C ALA A 623 6.84 -18.68 8.88
N ARG A 624 6.27 -17.68 9.52
CA ARG A 624 5.90 -16.42 8.92
C ARG A 624 7.11 -15.54 8.60
N GLU A 625 8.04 -15.44 9.55
CA GLU A 625 9.31 -14.74 9.31
C GLU A 625 10.08 -15.39 8.17
N PHE A 626 10.09 -16.72 8.11
CA PHE A 626 10.67 -17.47 7.00
C PHE A 626 10.04 -17.05 5.67
N MET A 627 8.71 -17.06 5.57
CA MET A 627 8.00 -16.69 4.37
C MET A 627 8.30 -15.24 3.94
N SER A 628 8.32 -14.30 4.89
CA SER A 628 8.67 -12.89 4.63
C SER A 628 10.08 -12.76 4.05
N LEU A 629 11.05 -13.47 4.64
CA LEU A 629 12.44 -13.46 4.19
C LEU A 629 12.66 -14.20 2.87
N VAL A 630 11.89 -15.23 2.57
CA VAL A 630 11.92 -15.87 1.24
C VAL A 630 11.52 -14.88 0.15
N GLY A 631 10.54 -14.00 0.43
CA GLY A 631 10.12 -12.96 -0.53
C GLY A 631 11.11 -11.80 -0.68
N SER A 632 11.73 -11.36 0.43
CA SER A 632 12.57 -10.16 0.44
C SER A 632 14.07 -10.44 0.33
N GLU A 633 14.56 -11.43 1.06
CA GLU A 633 15.99 -11.76 1.18
C GLU A 633 16.22 -13.29 1.19
N PRO A 634 15.88 -14.00 0.10
CA PRO A 634 15.87 -15.47 0.07
C PRO A 634 17.21 -16.10 0.45
N ALA A 635 18.33 -15.47 0.11
CA ALA A 635 19.67 -15.97 0.45
C ALA A 635 19.94 -16.06 1.99
N LYS A 636 19.15 -15.39 2.81
CA LYS A 636 19.29 -15.48 4.28
C LYS A 636 18.65 -16.73 4.89
N VAL A 637 17.65 -17.32 4.19
CA VAL A 637 16.83 -18.40 4.74
C VAL A 637 16.76 -19.64 3.84
N LEU A 638 17.03 -19.51 2.55
CA LEU A 638 17.10 -20.62 1.61
C LEU A 638 18.57 -21.00 1.36
N THR A 639 19.07 -21.89 2.23
CA THR A 639 20.40 -22.48 2.02
C THR A 639 20.36 -23.51 0.90
N PRO A 640 21.51 -23.86 0.26
CA PRO A 640 21.58 -24.89 -0.76
C PRO A 640 20.96 -26.23 -0.30
N ASP A 641 21.17 -26.62 0.96
CA ASP A 641 20.62 -27.87 1.52
C ASP A 641 19.11 -27.78 1.71
N SER A 642 18.59 -26.64 2.22
CA SER A 642 17.15 -26.42 2.33
C SER A 642 16.49 -26.49 0.94
N ILE A 643 17.02 -25.75 -0.04
CA ILE A 643 16.50 -25.76 -1.42
C ILE A 643 16.49 -27.18 -1.99
N LYS A 644 17.58 -27.93 -1.81
CA LYS A 644 17.69 -29.32 -2.29
C LYS A 644 16.57 -30.22 -1.71
N ARG A 645 16.28 -30.09 -0.41
CA ARG A 645 15.20 -30.85 0.26
C ARG A 645 13.83 -30.47 -0.30
N PHE A 646 13.51 -29.20 -0.44
CA PHE A 646 12.25 -28.74 -1.04
C PHE A 646 12.11 -29.20 -2.49
N GLN A 647 13.17 -29.08 -3.30
CA GLN A 647 13.16 -29.55 -4.69
C GLN A 647 12.93 -31.05 -4.80
N ALA A 648 13.46 -31.85 -3.87
CA ALA A 648 13.21 -33.31 -3.83
C ALA A 648 11.71 -33.59 -3.59
N ILE A 649 11.07 -32.89 -2.64
CA ILE A 649 9.62 -32.99 -2.40
C ILE A 649 8.84 -32.53 -3.63
N PHE A 650 9.15 -31.37 -4.20
CA PHE A 650 8.44 -30.83 -5.37
C PHE A 650 8.55 -31.75 -6.58
N LYS A 651 9.74 -32.30 -6.82
CA LYS A 651 9.94 -33.29 -7.88
C LYS A 651 9.09 -34.56 -7.66
N THR A 652 9.11 -35.10 -6.45
CA THR A 652 8.33 -36.29 -6.11
C THR A 652 6.83 -36.06 -6.28
N LEU A 653 6.34 -34.87 -5.81
CA LEU A 653 4.94 -34.48 -5.97
C LEU A 653 4.58 -34.31 -7.46
N SER A 654 5.43 -33.65 -8.25
CA SER A 654 5.21 -33.41 -9.67
C SER A 654 5.21 -34.74 -10.47
N ASP A 655 6.09 -35.66 -10.12
CA ASP A 655 6.14 -37.02 -10.74
C ASP A 655 4.87 -37.81 -10.43
N ARG A 656 4.37 -37.76 -9.19
CA ARG A 656 3.12 -38.42 -8.79
C ARG A 656 1.90 -37.77 -9.43
N TYR A 657 1.88 -36.44 -9.49
CA TYR A 657 0.83 -35.69 -10.17
C TYR A 657 0.74 -36.03 -11.67
N SER A 658 1.87 -36.10 -12.35
CA SER A 658 1.95 -36.48 -13.77
C SER A 658 1.42 -37.89 -14.03
N LYS A 659 1.71 -38.83 -13.12
CA LYS A 659 1.18 -40.21 -13.19
C LYS A 659 -0.33 -40.26 -12.95
N MET A 660 -0.87 -39.35 -12.12
CA MET A 660 -2.32 -39.28 -11.89
C MET A 660 -3.06 -38.74 -13.10
N LYS A 661 -2.53 -37.68 -13.77
CA LYS A 661 -3.12 -37.14 -15.02
C LYS A 661 -3.23 -38.18 -16.15
N GLY A 662 -2.33 -39.16 -16.19
CA GLY A 662 -2.34 -40.25 -17.19
C GLY A 662 -3.23 -41.42 -16.85
N SER A 663 -3.83 -41.51 -15.67
CA SER A 663 -4.70 -42.55 -15.20
C SER A 663 -6.15 -42.09 -15.18
N ALA A 664 -7.08 -42.86 -15.76
CA ALA A 664 -8.50 -42.52 -15.67
C ALA A 664 -8.95 -42.38 -14.21
N PRO A 665 -9.88 -41.43 -13.89
CA PRO A 665 -10.41 -41.27 -12.54
C PRO A 665 -11.04 -42.61 -12.07
N PHE A 666 -10.97 -42.86 -10.79
CA PHE A 666 -11.52 -44.09 -10.17
C PHE A 666 -12.99 -44.27 -10.57
N LYS A 667 -13.29 -45.43 -11.22
CA LYS A 667 -14.62 -46.07 -11.16
C LYS A 667 -14.66 -47.03 -9.99
#